data_d41d0c846ead91f7779e355568c1a4b4
#
_entry.id   d41d0c846ead91f7779e355568c1a4b4
#
_cell.length_a   1.000
_cell.length_b   1.000
_cell.length_c   1.000
_cell.angle_alpha   90.00
_cell.angle_beta   90.00
_cell.angle_gamma   90.00
#
_symmetry.space_group_name_H-M   'P 1'
#
loop_
_entity.id
_entity.type
_entity.pdbx_description
1 polymer ?
#
loop_
_entity_poly.entity_id
_entity_poly.type
_entity_poly.pdbx_seq_one_letter_code
_entity_poly.pdbx_strand_id
1 'polypeptide(L)'
;MSELFDAVDALVASRAALPSVEERKRLRQAHGLTLDEVAAALKVRRATVSGWESVKKPVEPRGPEREAYARLLNKLAELYPTPAAAPATAGGRLGPAEQSQAPGPAVDAAPTTEREITQTVPAPVPQPASPAEEAARRPARAVSGASTSRRPAVRSATPANALAGGTDARFENGPLAVVDVDADGQVLAYCTGGLVLDVPAKSIAALVDWTLTEAKLGQPRLSGPGKDADPLLVLTEAALERYGLPVTLTDEERRAGRIPENHKVIKQLARADWKLTKRGFGPWARIYRPATGSERACVQLCIPSWHALDTRHWGNAAELPPAELARVLGVYASRVMTPRGSTAVTGLELMTALHPPTRASEPDETGKRHSEHNPGSLGKEPVDCAPCEAPDGHPLLADLPRFHVRGPAEKLFEEACDWARPMTDAECTLRHLVGIDVNMAFAAGANGLVVGLGAPTHVKQPMFDPKLPGSWLVDLSHVDLSRVKIGKDKWAELDAGLLPSPFTPKGERPEGPAWYATPTVAYAVELGYEVRPIEAWVRYESGRYLDGWYQRLRDAYLATMADLGVHADMEPADFLAAMNGYGEHDPELAIVVSAIKATVKGGLGKLRERPRGEGWRPGQPWRALSRPTWRPDIRAAVISRTRVNLHRKIIKHAAFTGQYPVAVLSDCVVYAAGGTSPLDFLPYRDGKPLPGGFKVGINPGLVKHEGTQTVLWGEEVRERFNAPELNLARYIKDGTVTDVDNGE
;
A
#
# COMPACT_ATOMS: atom_id res chain seq x y z
N MET A 1 30.20 -33.45 43.89
CA MET A 1 29.19 -32.73 44.71
C MET A 1 29.24 -31.20 44.50
N SER A 2 30.43 -30.61 44.29
CA SER A 2 30.53 -29.17 43.93
C SER A 2 29.78 -28.79 42.65
N GLU A 3 29.95 -29.54 41.57
CA GLU A 3 29.28 -29.27 40.26
C GLU A 3 27.76 -29.30 40.34
N LEU A 4 27.19 -30.10 41.24
CA LEU A 4 25.74 -30.18 41.41
C LEU A 4 25.18 -28.95 42.16
N PHE A 5 25.95 -28.42 43.15
CA PHE A 5 25.62 -27.21 43.85
C PHE A 5 25.80 -25.97 42.95
N ASP A 6 26.87 -25.96 42.15
CA ASP A 6 27.10 -24.89 41.15
C ASP A 6 26.01 -24.86 40.08
N ALA A 7 25.50 -26.02 39.67
CA ALA A 7 24.38 -26.14 38.75
C ALA A 7 23.05 -25.68 39.38
N VAL A 8 22.82 -25.97 40.66
CA VAL A 8 21.64 -25.51 41.41
C VAL A 8 21.71 -23.99 41.63
N ASP A 9 22.87 -23.45 42.00
CA ASP A 9 23.08 -22.03 42.20
C ASP A 9 22.93 -21.28 40.85
N ALA A 10 23.43 -21.81 39.77
CA ALA A 10 23.21 -21.28 38.42
C ALA A 10 21.72 -21.30 38.04
N LEU A 11 20.99 -22.35 38.41
CA LEU A 11 19.54 -22.47 38.15
C LEU A 11 18.75 -21.44 38.99
N VAL A 12 19.13 -21.21 40.24
CA VAL A 12 18.52 -20.20 41.11
C VAL A 12 18.87 -18.79 40.63
N ALA A 13 20.10 -18.53 40.23
CA ALA A 13 20.56 -17.27 39.68
C ALA A 13 19.87 -16.94 38.33
N SER A 14 19.62 -17.97 37.51
CA SER A 14 18.88 -17.79 36.22
C SER A 14 17.42 -17.39 36.44
N ARG A 15 16.88 -17.56 37.64
CA ARG A 15 15.51 -17.15 38.02
C ARG A 15 15.46 -15.90 38.88
N ALA A 16 16.61 -15.24 39.16
CA ALA A 16 16.62 -13.95 39.84
C ALA A 16 15.68 -12.96 39.13
N ALA A 17 14.88 -12.23 39.89
CA ALA A 17 13.95 -11.27 39.35
C ALA A 17 14.71 -10.16 38.61
N LEU A 18 14.37 -9.91 37.37
CA LEU A 18 14.90 -8.76 36.64
C LEU A 18 14.39 -7.45 37.28
N PRO A 19 15.13 -6.34 37.18
CA PRO A 19 14.61 -5.03 37.55
C PRO A 19 13.27 -4.70 36.95
N SER A 20 12.53 -3.74 37.50
CA SER A 20 11.27 -3.28 36.91
C SER A 20 11.49 -2.79 35.46
N VAL A 21 10.43 -2.78 34.65
CA VAL A 21 10.51 -2.40 33.23
C VAL A 21 11.05 -0.96 33.10
N GLU A 22 10.62 -0.07 33.98
CA GLU A 22 11.09 1.31 34.05
C GLU A 22 12.58 1.38 34.36
N GLU A 23 13.03 0.56 35.31
CA GLU A 23 14.43 0.50 35.73
C GLU A 23 15.33 -0.08 34.65
N ARG A 24 14.86 -1.08 33.88
CA ARG A 24 15.57 -1.62 32.71
C ARG A 24 15.84 -0.51 31.70
N LYS A 25 14.79 0.28 31.39
CA LYS A 25 14.87 1.41 30.47
C LYS A 25 15.79 2.50 31.00
N ARG A 26 15.66 2.86 32.29
CA ARG A 26 16.50 3.87 32.95
C ARG A 26 17.99 3.53 32.86
N LEU A 27 18.35 2.31 33.21
CA LEU A 27 19.74 1.83 33.22
C LEU A 27 20.35 1.86 31.83
N ARG A 28 19.61 1.40 30.81
CA ARG A 28 20.07 1.46 29.43
C ARG A 28 20.30 2.90 28.96
N GLN A 29 19.35 3.80 29.22
CA GLN A 29 19.44 5.21 28.83
C GLN A 29 20.54 5.95 29.62
N ALA A 30 20.73 5.66 30.88
CA ALA A 30 21.80 6.28 31.69
C ALA A 30 23.20 5.98 31.14
N HIS A 31 23.37 4.85 30.46
CA HIS A 31 24.64 4.50 29.79
C HIS A 31 24.68 4.96 28.34
N GLY A 32 23.63 5.63 27.80
CA GLY A 32 23.55 6.07 26.43
C GLY A 32 23.34 4.95 25.40
N LEU A 33 22.99 3.73 25.83
CA LEU A 33 22.79 2.60 24.92
C LEU A 33 21.47 2.72 24.18
N THR A 34 21.49 2.52 22.87
CA THR A 34 20.31 2.38 22.05
C THR A 34 19.71 0.96 22.17
N LEU A 35 18.44 0.81 21.79
CA LEU A 35 17.82 -0.52 21.73
C LEU A 35 18.52 -1.43 20.70
N ASP A 36 19.10 -0.85 19.66
CA ASP A 36 19.79 -1.59 18.60
C ASP A 36 21.14 -2.13 19.08
N GLU A 37 21.88 -1.35 19.84
CA GLU A 37 23.15 -1.80 20.43
C GLU A 37 22.94 -2.95 21.42
N VAL A 38 21.93 -2.83 22.30
CA VAL A 38 21.55 -3.92 23.21
C VAL A 38 21.07 -5.15 22.43
N ALA A 39 20.26 -4.95 21.40
CA ALA A 39 19.77 -6.03 20.58
C ALA A 39 20.90 -6.74 19.81
N ALA A 40 21.84 -5.98 19.25
CA ALA A 40 23.03 -6.51 18.59
C ALA A 40 23.93 -7.30 19.55
N ALA A 41 24.19 -6.76 20.75
CA ALA A 41 25.01 -7.42 21.78
C ALA A 41 24.39 -8.73 22.26
N LEU A 42 23.06 -8.78 22.39
CA LEU A 42 22.32 -9.96 22.84
C LEU A 42 21.92 -10.90 21.68
N LYS A 43 22.24 -10.53 20.44
CA LYS A 43 21.86 -11.26 19.21
C LYS A 43 20.34 -11.50 19.07
N VAL A 44 19.54 -10.54 19.53
CA VAL A 44 18.09 -10.52 19.42
C VAL A 44 17.62 -9.39 18.50
N ARG A 45 16.33 -9.33 18.20
CA ARG A 45 15.76 -8.21 17.44
C ARG A 45 15.53 -7.00 18.34
N ARG A 46 15.69 -5.79 17.83
CA ARG A 46 15.34 -4.54 18.52
C ARG A 46 13.94 -4.59 19.16
N ALA A 47 12.94 -5.09 18.41
CA ALA A 47 11.58 -5.25 18.91
C ALA A 47 11.49 -6.17 20.14
N THR A 48 12.38 -7.15 20.27
CA THR A 48 12.46 -8.03 21.44
C THR A 48 12.91 -7.26 22.67
N VAL A 49 13.99 -6.48 22.56
CA VAL A 49 14.47 -5.63 23.67
C VAL A 49 13.44 -4.56 24.02
N SER A 50 12.82 -3.93 23.02
CA SER A 50 11.72 -2.98 23.22
C SER A 50 10.54 -3.60 23.97
N GLY A 51 10.19 -4.87 23.69
CA GLY A 51 9.16 -5.62 24.42
C GLY A 51 9.55 -5.88 25.89
N TRP A 52 10.83 -6.09 26.18
CA TRP A 52 11.34 -6.28 27.53
C TRP A 52 11.35 -4.99 28.38
N GLU A 53 11.32 -3.83 27.71
CA GLU A 53 11.26 -2.49 28.32
C GLU A 53 9.87 -1.82 28.16
N SER A 54 8.84 -2.56 27.69
CA SER A 54 7.51 -2.02 27.45
C SER A 54 6.64 -2.04 28.71
N VAL A 55 6.22 -0.88 29.19
CA VAL A 55 5.30 -0.73 30.33
C VAL A 55 3.88 -1.19 29.99
N LYS A 56 3.44 -1.00 28.74
CA LYS A 56 2.05 -1.32 28.30
C LYS A 56 1.80 -2.81 28.07
N LYS A 57 2.82 -3.54 27.60
CA LYS A 57 2.76 -4.99 27.36
C LYS A 57 4.11 -5.61 27.72
N PRO A 58 4.42 -5.79 29.01
CA PRO A 58 5.71 -6.31 29.42
C PRO A 58 5.88 -7.75 28.93
N VAL A 59 6.96 -7.99 28.22
CA VAL A 59 7.39 -9.33 27.81
C VAL A 59 8.63 -9.69 28.60
N GLU A 60 8.60 -10.81 29.32
CA GLU A 60 9.78 -11.28 30.05
C GLU A 60 10.71 -12.06 29.11
N PRO A 61 12.02 -11.74 29.11
CA PRO A 61 13.01 -12.53 28.39
C PRO A 61 13.09 -13.95 28.96
N ARG A 62 13.40 -14.93 28.11
CA ARG A 62 13.47 -16.35 28.46
C ARG A 62 14.78 -16.96 27.96
N GLY A 63 15.17 -18.09 28.53
CA GLY A 63 16.35 -18.82 28.08
C GLY A 63 17.68 -18.06 28.24
N PRO A 64 18.66 -18.32 27.33
CA PRO A 64 20.00 -17.72 27.41
C PRO A 64 19.97 -16.19 27.26
N GLU A 65 19.00 -15.64 26.56
CA GLU A 65 18.84 -14.20 26.38
C GLU A 65 18.49 -13.49 27.70
N ARG A 66 17.72 -14.15 28.58
CA ARG A 66 17.39 -13.63 29.92
C ARG A 66 18.64 -13.46 30.74
N GLU A 67 19.51 -14.47 30.75
CA GLU A 67 20.73 -14.46 31.53
C GLU A 67 21.70 -13.38 31.04
N ALA A 68 21.89 -13.28 29.73
CA ALA A 68 22.74 -12.26 29.13
C ALA A 68 22.20 -10.84 29.40
N TYR A 69 20.89 -10.65 29.33
CA TYR A 69 20.23 -9.38 29.61
C TYR A 69 20.32 -9.01 31.12
N ALA A 70 20.14 -9.97 32.02
CA ALA A 70 20.32 -9.78 33.45
C ALA A 70 21.76 -9.34 33.79
N ARG A 71 22.76 -9.97 33.17
CA ARG A 71 24.17 -9.56 33.32
C ARG A 71 24.43 -8.13 32.86
N LEU A 72 23.84 -7.74 31.72
CA LEU A 72 23.96 -6.36 31.26
C LEU A 72 23.34 -5.39 32.25
N LEU A 73 22.10 -5.64 32.68
CA LEU A 73 21.40 -4.77 33.62
C LEU A 73 22.13 -4.66 34.98
N ASN A 74 22.68 -5.75 35.51
CA ASN A 74 23.46 -5.73 36.74
C ASN A 74 24.71 -4.86 36.62
N LYS A 75 25.47 -4.98 35.54
CA LYS A 75 26.62 -4.11 35.28
C LYS A 75 26.24 -2.65 35.13
N LEU A 76 25.10 -2.36 34.49
CA LEU A 76 24.59 -1.00 34.36
C LEU A 76 24.12 -0.46 35.74
N ALA A 77 23.53 -1.28 36.59
CA ALA A 77 23.13 -0.88 37.94
C ALA A 77 24.33 -0.57 38.86
N GLU A 78 25.44 -1.29 38.68
CA GLU A 78 26.70 -0.99 39.35
C GLU A 78 27.28 0.37 38.94
N LEU A 79 27.17 0.73 37.65
CA LEU A 79 27.65 2.00 37.11
C LEU A 79 26.73 3.19 37.40
N TYR A 80 25.43 2.93 37.48
CA TYR A 80 24.40 3.96 37.68
C TYR A 80 23.44 3.59 38.80
N PRO A 81 23.92 3.57 40.08
CA PRO A 81 23.07 3.21 41.23
C PRO A 81 21.91 4.19 41.37
N THR A 82 20.74 3.66 41.71
CA THR A 82 19.56 4.48 42.01
C THR A 82 19.86 5.26 43.32
N PRO A 83 19.67 6.61 43.36
CA PRO A 83 19.82 7.36 44.61
C PRO A 83 18.90 6.76 45.68
N ALA A 84 19.45 6.39 46.81
CA ALA A 84 18.68 5.82 47.92
C ALA A 84 17.61 6.83 48.36
N ALA A 85 16.35 6.43 48.33
CA ALA A 85 15.24 7.20 48.85
C ALA A 85 15.49 7.44 50.36
N ALA A 86 15.57 8.70 50.77
CA ALA A 86 15.67 9.08 52.18
C ALA A 86 14.43 8.55 52.93
N PRO A 87 14.60 8.08 54.20
CA PRO A 87 13.50 7.50 54.94
C PRO A 87 12.46 8.58 55.27
N ALA A 88 11.20 8.30 54.97
CA ALA A 88 10.05 9.12 55.27
C ALA A 88 9.86 9.17 56.81
N THR A 89 10.09 10.31 57.40
CA THR A 89 9.62 10.62 58.74
C THR A 89 8.18 11.12 58.69
N ALA A 90 7.37 10.48 59.49
CA ALA A 90 5.95 10.80 59.68
C ALA A 90 5.75 12.09 60.47
N GLY A 91 4.71 12.82 60.16
CA GLY A 91 4.01 13.62 61.13
C GLY A 91 3.81 15.10 60.82
N GLY A 92 2.54 15.54 60.76
CA GLY A 92 2.18 16.91 61.07
C GLY A 92 1.23 17.59 60.06
N ARG A 93 -0.07 17.51 60.40
CA ARG A 93 -1.12 18.42 59.94
C ARG A 93 -0.80 19.87 60.24
N LEU A 94 -1.19 20.80 59.39
CA LEU A 94 -2.04 21.98 59.65
C LEU A 94 -2.07 22.88 58.40
N GLY A 95 -3.25 23.23 57.94
CA GLY A 95 -3.54 24.29 56.95
C GLY A 95 -3.82 25.63 57.71
N PRO A 96 -4.55 26.61 57.15
CA PRO A 96 -4.54 27.19 55.82
C PRO A 96 -4.33 28.76 55.85
N ALA A 97 -4.63 29.44 54.73
CA ALA A 97 -4.79 30.91 54.54
C ALA A 97 -3.50 31.68 54.13
N GLU A 98 -3.44 32.64 53.24
CA GLU A 98 -4.39 33.68 52.77
C GLU A 98 -3.84 34.34 51.51
N GLN A 99 -4.67 34.63 50.59
CA GLN A 99 -5.00 35.83 49.81
C GLN A 99 -3.98 37.00 49.79
N SER A 100 -3.73 37.50 48.56
CA SER A 100 -3.79 38.92 48.19
C SER A 100 -3.59 39.07 46.69
N GLN A 101 -4.59 39.34 45.86
CA GLN A 101 -5.18 40.60 45.38
C GLN A 101 -4.29 41.41 44.43
N ALA A 102 -4.89 41.60 43.26
CA ALA A 102 -4.56 42.45 42.10
C ALA A 102 -4.59 43.95 42.46
N PRO A 103 -4.24 44.86 41.47
CA PRO A 103 -5.31 45.43 40.67
C PRO A 103 -4.97 45.78 39.18
N GLY A 104 -6.01 45.81 38.34
CA GLY A 104 -6.00 46.54 37.07
C GLY A 104 -6.39 48.02 37.20
N PRO A 105 -6.48 48.78 36.13
CA PRO A 105 -7.79 49.20 35.59
C PRO A 105 -7.84 49.16 34.04
N ALA A 106 -8.94 48.88 33.38
CA ALA A 106 -10.19 49.58 33.03
C ALA A 106 -9.97 50.98 32.36
N VAL A 107 -10.50 51.25 31.25
CA VAL A 107 -11.75 51.60 30.54
C VAL A 107 -11.33 52.26 29.21
N ASP A 108 -11.97 52.24 28.07
CA ASP A 108 -13.28 52.70 27.72
C ASP A 108 -13.75 52.32 26.29
N ALA A 109 -15.01 52.18 26.15
CA ALA A 109 -16.06 52.04 25.22
C ALA A 109 -16.04 52.76 23.84
N ALA A 110 -16.67 52.08 22.94
CA ALA A 110 -17.38 52.26 21.67
C ALA A 110 -17.78 53.68 21.21
N PRO A 111 -18.27 53.92 19.93
CA PRO A 111 -19.52 53.29 19.45
C PRO A 111 -19.63 52.98 17.93
N THR A 112 -20.61 52.13 17.69
CA THR A 112 -21.47 51.76 16.55
C THR A 112 -21.65 52.82 15.43
N THR A 113 -21.68 52.35 14.18
CA THR A 113 -22.67 52.76 13.18
C THR A 113 -22.99 51.66 12.18
N GLU A 114 -24.22 51.24 12.22
CA GLU A 114 -24.94 50.44 11.20
C GLU A 114 -25.07 51.19 9.88
N ARG A 115 -25.03 50.47 8.78
CA ARG A 115 -25.76 50.84 7.55
C ARG A 115 -26.26 49.58 6.85
N GLU A 116 -27.53 49.33 7.00
CA GLU A 116 -28.37 48.53 6.10
C GLU A 116 -28.26 49.01 4.65
N ILE A 117 -28.19 48.10 3.71
CA ILE A 117 -28.73 48.28 2.36
C ILE A 117 -29.36 46.96 1.90
N THR A 118 -30.61 47.03 1.68
CA THR A 118 -31.71 46.26 1.18
C THR A 118 -31.41 45.27 0.04
N GLN A 119 -32.09 44.17 0.15
CA GLN A 119 -32.33 43.12 -0.85
C GLN A 119 -32.96 43.66 -2.13
N THR A 120 -32.59 43.01 -3.27
CA THR A 120 -33.48 42.84 -4.42
C THR A 120 -33.24 41.48 -5.05
N VAL A 121 -34.26 40.65 -5.00
CA VAL A 121 -34.40 39.37 -5.71
C VAL A 121 -35.00 39.65 -7.08
N PRO A 122 -34.58 38.97 -8.15
CA PRO A 122 -35.42 38.75 -9.33
C PRO A 122 -35.84 37.29 -9.45
N ALA A 123 -37.12 37.11 -9.80
CA ALA A 123 -37.89 35.91 -9.97
C ALA A 123 -37.55 35.16 -11.29
N PRO A 124 -38.06 33.91 -11.47
CA PRO A 124 -37.60 32.93 -12.41
C PRO A 124 -38.24 33.03 -13.80
N VAL A 125 -37.56 32.53 -14.83
CA VAL A 125 -38.07 32.39 -16.21
C VAL A 125 -38.11 30.92 -16.60
N PRO A 126 -39.10 30.49 -17.42
CA PRO A 126 -39.69 29.14 -17.41
C PRO A 126 -39.05 28.13 -18.40
N GLN A 127 -39.26 26.86 -18.06
CA GLN A 127 -38.96 25.68 -18.91
C GLN A 127 -39.87 25.61 -20.14
N PRO A 128 -39.44 25.01 -21.24
CA PRO A 128 -40.34 24.48 -22.24
C PRO A 128 -40.57 22.95 -22.11
N ALA A 129 -41.78 22.59 -22.45
CA ALA A 129 -42.44 21.31 -22.29
C ALA A 129 -41.92 20.20 -23.22
N SER A 130 -42.11 18.95 -22.76
CA SER A 130 -42.08 17.70 -23.55
C SER A 130 -43.24 17.63 -24.55
N PRO A 131 -43.15 16.78 -25.56
CA PRO A 131 -44.32 16.05 -26.02
C PRO A 131 -44.23 14.53 -25.83
N ALA A 132 -45.35 13.99 -25.42
CA ALA A 132 -45.67 12.60 -25.22
C ALA A 132 -46.28 11.93 -26.47
N GLU A 133 -46.24 10.59 -26.42
CA GLU A 133 -47.17 9.63 -27.02
C GLU A 133 -47.17 9.36 -28.52
N GLU A 134 -46.90 8.11 -28.86
CA GLU A 134 -47.91 7.31 -29.52
C GLU A 134 -47.70 5.79 -29.35
N ALA A 135 -48.81 5.10 -29.21
CA ALA A 135 -48.98 3.75 -28.73
C ALA A 135 -49.23 2.71 -29.84
N ALA A 136 -49.03 1.45 -29.45
CA ALA A 136 -49.75 0.23 -29.79
C ALA A 136 -49.53 -0.48 -31.15
N ARG A 137 -49.15 -1.77 -31.10
CA ARG A 137 -50.04 -2.95 -31.31
C ARG A 137 -49.27 -4.27 -31.38
N ARG A 138 -49.77 -5.23 -30.59
CA ARG A 138 -49.53 -6.68 -30.66
C ARG A 138 -50.17 -7.32 -31.90
N PRO A 139 -49.82 -8.60 -32.31
CA PRO A 139 -50.30 -9.73 -31.54
C PRO A 139 -49.33 -10.94 -31.41
N ALA A 140 -49.71 -11.83 -30.51
CA ALA A 140 -49.12 -13.08 -30.07
C ALA A 140 -49.31 -14.24 -31.07
N ARG A 141 -48.41 -15.24 -31.02
CA ARG A 141 -48.79 -16.66 -31.12
C ARG A 141 -47.80 -17.58 -30.43
N ALA A 142 -48.32 -18.42 -29.57
CA ALA A 142 -47.65 -19.47 -28.83
C ALA A 142 -47.35 -20.70 -29.65
N VAL A 143 -46.30 -21.46 -29.32
CA VAL A 143 -46.32 -22.92 -29.22
C VAL A 143 -45.29 -23.42 -28.24
N SER A 144 -45.71 -24.35 -27.42
CA SER A 144 -45.18 -25.05 -26.29
C SER A 144 -43.98 -25.95 -26.55
N GLY A 145 -43.11 -26.08 -25.53
CA GLY A 145 -42.14 -27.15 -25.41
C GLY A 145 -41.51 -27.10 -24.00
N ALA A 146 -42.04 -27.89 -23.09
CA ALA A 146 -41.62 -27.92 -21.68
C ALA A 146 -40.24 -28.59 -21.49
N SER A 147 -39.33 -27.85 -20.90
CA SER A 147 -38.21 -28.42 -20.11
C SER A 147 -38.13 -27.62 -18.83
N THR A 148 -38.51 -28.22 -17.74
CA THR A 148 -38.55 -27.64 -16.39
C THR A 148 -37.15 -27.57 -15.80
N SER A 149 -36.36 -26.55 -16.12
CA SER A 149 -35.31 -26.12 -15.24
C SER A 149 -35.90 -25.06 -14.30
N ARG A 150 -35.98 -25.38 -13.02
CA ARG A 150 -36.40 -24.43 -11.98
C ARG A 150 -35.43 -23.25 -11.99
N ARG A 151 -35.89 -22.11 -12.44
CA ARG A 151 -35.19 -20.83 -12.18
C ARG A 151 -35.12 -20.62 -10.65
N PRO A 152 -33.98 -20.15 -10.11
CA PRO A 152 -33.93 -19.73 -8.71
C PRO A 152 -34.99 -18.68 -8.43
N ALA A 153 -35.64 -18.75 -7.26
CA ALA A 153 -36.61 -17.75 -6.86
C ALA A 153 -35.88 -16.41 -6.63
N VAL A 154 -36.35 -15.36 -7.27
CA VAL A 154 -35.77 -14.01 -7.20
C VAL A 154 -36.56 -13.18 -6.20
N ARG A 155 -35.89 -12.70 -5.14
CA ARG A 155 -36.45 -11.69 -4.23
C ARG A 155 -35.90 -10.32 -4.61
N SER A 156 -36.76 -9.34 -4.83
CA SER A 156 -36.35 -7.96 -5.16
C SER A 156 -35.94 -7.22 -3.89
N ALA A 157 -34.67 -6.83 -3.79
CA ALA A 157 -34.24 -5.78 -2.87
C ALA A 157 -34.41 -4.41 -3.53
N THR A 158 -34.63 -3.36 -2.76
CA THR A 158 -34.85 -1.97 -3.24
C THR A 158 -33.72 -1.55 -4.17
N PRO A 159 -33.99 -0.96 -5.35
CA PRO A 159 -32.94 -0.72 -6.35
C PRO A 159 -32.00 0.40 -5.92
N ALA A 160 -30.76 0.02 -5.61
CA ALA A 160 -29.64 0.95 -5.66
C ALA A 160 -29.18 1.06 -7.14
N ASN A 161 -28.86 2.25 -7.61
CA ASN A 161 -28.48 2.62 -8.97
C ASN A 161 -27.75 1.51 -9.75
N ALA A 162 -28.37 1.02 -10.82
CA ALA A 162 -27.83 0.01 -11.69
C ALA A 162 -26.60 0.55 -12.43
N LEU A 163 -25.43 -0.03 -12.17
CA LEU A 163 -24.22 0.18 -12.95
C LEU A 163 -24.44 -0.43 -14.34
N ALA A 164 -24.64 0.40 -15.34
CA ALA A 164 -24.82 0.01 -16.75
C ALA A 164 -23.50 -0.46 -17.36
N GLY A 165 -23.25 -1.77 -17.27
CA GLY A 165 -22.29 -2.47 -18.11
C GLY A 165 -23.01 -3.63 -18.79
N GLY A 166 -22.92 -3.74 -20.12
CA GLY A 166 -23.57 -4.82 -20.87
C GLY A 166 -23.22 -6.17 -20.28
N THR A 167 -24.21 -6.89 -19.73
CA THR A 167 -24.02 -8.19 -19.10
C THR A 167 -23.76 -9.25 -20.16
N ASP A 168 -22.58 -9.86 -20.13
CA ASP A 168 -22.33 -11.10 -20.86
C ASP A 168 -23.30 -12.17 -20.35
N ALA A 169 -24.14 -12.73 -21.22
CA ALA A 169 -25.15 -13.73 -20.86
C ALA A 169 -24.59 -14.95 -20.10
N ARG A 170 -23.28 -15.18 -20.17
CA ARG A 170 -22.58 -16.22 -19.41
C ARG A 170 -22.42 -15.86 -17.93
N PHE A 171 -22.43 -14.58 -17.58
CA PHE A 171 -22.19 -14.04 -16.25
C PHE A 171 -23.34 -13.11 -15.84
N GLU A 172 -24.57 -13.61 -16.00
CA GLU A 172 -25.82 -12.84 -15.84
C GLU A 172 -25.91 -12.10 -14.49
N ASN A 173 -25.35 -12.72 -13.43
CA ASN A 173 -25.49 -12.25 -12.04
C ASN A 173 -24.22 -11.61 -11.46
N GLY A 174 -23.28 -11.27 -12.32
CA GLY A 174 -22.07 -10.52 -11.97
C GLY A 174 -20.91 -11.35 -11.44
N PRO A 175 -19.80 -10.67 -11.03
CA PRO A 175 -18.53 -11.33 -10.74
C PRO A 175 -18.46 -12.07 -9.42
N LEU A 176 -19.36 -11.76 -8.48
CA LEU A 176 -19.31 -12.29 -7.12
C LEU A 176 -20.68 -12.25 -6.43
N ALA A 177 -20.78 -13.03 -5.35
CA ALA A 177 -21.88 -12.94 -4.40
C ALA A 177 -21.39 -13.11 -2.97
N VAL A 178 -22.08 -12.45 -2.02
CA VAL A 178 -21.94 -12.68 -0.58
C VAL A 178 -23.03 -13.68 -0.17
N VAL A 179 -22.60 -14.81 0.37
CA VAL A 179 -23.48 -15.89 0.82
C VAL A 179 -23.70 -15.76 2.33
N ASP A 180 -24.96 -15.68 2.71
CA ASP A 180 -25.41 -15.51 4.10
C ASP A 180 -26.56 -16.47 4.41
N VAL A 181 -26.96 -16.53 5.68
CA VAL A 181 -28.13 -17.29 6.15
C VAL A 181 -29.07 -16.33 6.84
N ASP A 182 -30.32 -16.28 6.38
CA ASP A 182 -31.33 -15.43 6.98
C ASP A 182 -31.88 -15.97 8.32
N ALA A 183 -32.77 -15.21 8.96
CA ALA A 183 -33.37 -15.57 10.23
C ALA A 183 -34.21 -16.86 10.17
N ASP A 184 -34.72 -17.22 8.98
CA ASP A 184 -35.48 -18.45 8.74
C ASP A 184 -34.58 -19.66 8.41
N GLY A 185 -33.25 -19.49 8.43
CA GLY A 185 -32.26 -20.50 8.14
C GLY A 185 -32.09 -20.78 6.64
N GLN A 186 -32.62 -19.91 5.76
CA GLN A 186 -32.43 -20.04 4.32
C GLN A 186 -31.10 -19.43 3.88
N VAL A 187 -30.44 -20.09 2.94
CA VAL A 187 -29.18 -19.59 2.40
C VAL A 187 -29.47 -18.67 1.22
N LEU A 188 -28.95 -17.45 1.30
CA LEU A 188 -29.12 -16.39 0.31
C LEU A 188 -27.77 -15.97 -0.27
N ALA A 189 -27.74 -15.61 -1.55
CA ALA A 189 -26.58 -15.05 -2.22
C ALA A 189 -26.89 -13.62 -2.71
N TYR A 190 -26.25 -12.65 -2.09
CA TYR A 190 -26.34 -11.23 -2.44
C TYR A 190 -25.38 -10.93 -3.56
N CYS A 191 -25.89 -10.75 -4.77
CA CYS A 191 -25.09 -10.48 -5.96
C CYS A 191 -24.79 -8.98 -6.12
N THR A 192 -23.81 -8.65 -6.95
CA THR A 192 -23.55 -7.27 -7.34
C THR A 192 -24.76 -6.70 -8.10
N GLY A 193 -25.16 -5.47 -7.76
CA GLY A 193 -26.36 -4.85 -8.39
C GLY A 193 -27.68 -5.09 -7.63
N GLY A 194 -27.63 -5.63 -6.42
CA GLY A 194 -28.80 -5.75 -5.52
C GLY A 194 -29.69 -6.98 -5.77
N LEU A 195 -29.29 -7.90 -6.65
CA LEU A 195 -29.99 -9.16 -6.86
C LEU A 195 -29.69 -10.12 -5.71
N VAL A 196 -30.73 -10.78 -5.17
CA VAL A 196 -30.61 -11.82 -4.15
C VAL A 196 -31.16 -13.12 -4.70
N LEU A 197 -30.37 -14.20 -4.60
CA LEU A 197 -30.72 -15.53 -5.08
C LEU A 197 -30.84 -16.50 -3.91
N ASP A 198 -31.86 -17.38 -3.94
CA ASP A 198 -31.95 -18.52 -3.04
C ASP A 198 -30.89 -19.55 -3.40
N VAL A 199 -30.17 -20.06 -2.41
CA VAL A 199 -29.08 -21.03 -2.60
C VAL A 199 -29.53 -22.41 -2.14
N PRO A 200 -29.86 -23.35 -3.03
CA PRO A 200 -30.32 -24.69 -2.66
C PRO A 200 -29.19 -25.62 -2.19
N ALA A 201 -27.95 -25.18 -2.29
CA ALA A 201 -26.77 -25.99 -2.00
C ALA A 201 -26.66 -26.37 -0.52
N LYS A 202 -26.44 -27.66 -0.22
CA LYS A 202 -26.32 -28.20 1.14
C LYS A 202 -24.87 -28.44 1.57
N SER A 203 -23.89 -28.20 0.71
CA SER A 203 -22.47 -28.37 0.98
C SER A 203 -21.65 -27.38 0.15
N ILE A 204 -20.39 -27.13 0.52
CA ILE A 204 -19.47 -26.29 -0.26
C ILE A 204 -19.28 -26.84 -1.68
N ALA A 205 -19.21 -28.15 -1.87
CA ALA A 205 -19.11 -28.75 -3.21
C ALA A 205 -20.33 -28.41 -4.08
N ALA A 206 -21.55 -28.57 -3.53
CA ALA A 206 -22.78 -28.20 -4.23
C ALA A 206 -22.91 -26.69 -4.46
N LEU A 207 -22.40 -25.87 -3.53
CA LEU A 207 -22.36 -24.41 -3.68
C LEU A 207 -21.45 -23.99 -4.85
N VAL A 208 -20.30 -24.64 -4.99
CA VAL A 208 -19.37 -24.39 -6.10
C VAL A 208 -19.99 -24.81 -7.45
N ASP A 209 -20.66 -25.96 -7.53
CA ASP A 209 -21.38 -26.40 -8.73
C ASP A 209 -22.51 -25.41 -9.07
N TRP A 210 -23.36 -25.05 -8.11
CA TRP A 210 -24.45 -24.08 -8.26
C TRP A 210 -23.95 -22.71 -8.75
N THR A 211 -22.83 -22.23 -8.23
CA THR A 211 -22.23 -20.94 -8.64
C THR A 211 -21.94 -20.87 -10.13
N LEU A 212 -21.45 -21.96 -10.71
CA LEU A 212 -21.05 -22.03 -12.13
C LEU A 212 -22.22 -22.38 -13.06
N THR A 213 -23.17 -23.19 -12.60
CA THR A 213 -24.22 -23.74 -13.46
C THR A 213 -25.53 -22.95 -13.41
N GLU A 214 -26.01 -22.63 -12.21
CA GLU A 214 -27.31 -21.98 -12.00
C GLU A 214 -27.20 -20.49 -11.75
N ALA A 215 -26.30 -20.07 -10.84
CA ALA A 215 -26.10 -18.68 -10.52
C ALA A 215 -25.30 -17.92 -11.61
N LYS A 216 -24.58 -18.60 -12.48
CA LYS A 216 -23.81 -18.01 -13.59
C LYS A 216 -22.97 -16.82 -13.16
N LEU A 217 -22.27 -16.96 -12.05
CA LEU A 217 -21.37 -15.91 -11.56
C LEU A 217 -20.03 -15.94 -12.30
N GLY A 218 -19.44 -14.77 -12.47
CA GLY A 218 -18.15 -14.53 -13.11
C GLY A 218 -18.13 -13.19 -13.83
N GLN A 219 -17.05 -12.94 -14.56
CA GLN A 219 -16.95 -11.75 -15.42
C GLN A 219 -16.11 -12.05 -16.65
N PRO A 220 -16.26 -11.26 -17.75
CA PRO A 220 -15.42 -11.38 -18.93
C PRO A 220 -13.95 -11.25 -18.58
N ARG A 221 -13.11 -12.03 -19.26
CA ARG A 221 -11.65 -11.98 -19.09
C ARG A 221 -11.10 -10.66 -19.59
N LEU A 222 -10.12 -10.10 -18.88
CA LEU A 222 -9.47 -8.86 -19.31
C LEU A 222 -8.62 -9.06 -20.56
N SER A 223 -8.04 -10.25 -20.72
CA SER A 223 -7.26 -10.61 -21.90
C SER A 223 -7.20 -12.14 -22.05
N GLY A 224 -7.54 -12.65 -23.24
CA GLY A 224 -7.40 -14.05 -23.60
C GLY A 224 -7.88 -15.08 -22.57
N PRO A 225 -7.18 -16.21 -22.40
CA PRO A 225 -7.55 -17.29 -21.49
C PRO A 225 -7.10 -17.03 -20.02
N GLY A 226 -7.27 -15.84 -19.50
CA GLY A 226 -6.91 -15.46 -18.13
C GLY A 226 -7.75 -16.16 -17.04
N LYS A 227 -7.43 -15.86 -15.77
CA LYS A 227 -8.13 -16.35 -14.56
C LYS A 227 -9.14 -15.35 -14.01
N ASP A 228 -9.23 -14.21 -14.64
CA ASP A 228 -10.03 -13.06 -14.24
C ASP A 228 -11.55 -13.29 -14.36
N ALA A 229 -11.95 -14.33 -15.11
CA ALA A 229 -13.34 -14.74 -15.22
C ALA A 229 -13.88 -15.56 -14.05
N ASP A 230 -13.00 -16.12 -13.19
CA ASP A 230 -13.41 -16.98 -12.08
C ASP A 230 -14.26 -16.19 -11.07
N PRO A 231 -15.47 -16.66 -10.69
CA PRO A 231 -16.33 -16.01 -9.71
C PRO A 231 -15.74 -16.06 -8.30
N LEU A 232 -16.18 -15.11 -7.45
CA LEU A 232 -15.84 -15.03 -6.04
C LEU A 232 -17.10 -15.21 -5.20
N LEU A 233 -17.08 -16.15 -4.26
CA LEU A 233 -18.05 -16.26 -3.18
C LEU A 233 -17.45 -15.75 -1.88
N VAL A 234 -18.13 -14.83 -1.23
CA VAL A 234 -17.79 -14.35 0.10
C VAL A 234 -18.71 -15.06 1.09
N LEU A 235 -18.15 -15.72 2.09
CA LEU A 235 -18.94 -16.46 3.09
C LEU A 235 -18.98 -15.69 4.40
N THR A 236 -20.19 -15.36 4.87
CA THR A 236 -20.39 -14.80 6.20
C THR A 236 -20.20 -15.85 7.30
N GLU A 237 -20.17 -15.46 8.55
CA GLU A 237 -20.05 -16.37 9.68
C GLU A 237 -21.21 -17.37 9.71
N ALA A 238 -22.45 -16.91 9.49
CA ALA A 238 -23.63 -17.78 9.41
C ALA A 238 -23.52 -18.80 8.25
N ALA A 239 -23.00 -18.40 7.11
CA ALA A 239 -22.74 -19.30 5.99
C ALA A 239 -21.65 -20.32 6.32
N LEU A 240 -20.59 -19.94 7.06
CA LEU A 240 -19.55 -20.88 7.49
C LEU A 240 -20.14 -21.98 8.40
N GLU A 241 -20.89 -21.60 9.42
CA GLU A 241 -21.57 -22.55 10.32
C GLU A 241 -22.51 -23.48 9.54
N ARG A 242 -23.32 -22.91 8.65
CA ARG A 242 -24.27 -23.65 7.80
C ARG A 242 -23.57 -24.73 6.96
N TYR A 243 -22.37 -24.45 6.45
CA TYR A 243 -21.58 -25.38 5.65
C TYR A 243 -20.59 -26.22 6.50
N GLY A 244 -20.55 -26.03 7.81
CA GLY A 244 -19.73 -26.77 8.74
C GLY A 244 -18.23 -26.44 8.65
N LEU A 245 -17.93 -25.18 8.40
CA LEU A 245 -16.61 -24.58 8.53
C LEU A 245 -16.50 -23.84 9.87
N PRO A 246 -15.31 -23.73 10.46
CA PRO A 246 -15.14 -22.94 11.68
C PRO A 246 -15.34 -21.44 11.40
N VAL A 247 -16.02 -20.73 12.31
CA VAL A 247 -16.17 -19.27 12.21
C VAL A 247 -14.82 -18.59 12.32
N THR A 248 -13.96 -19.04 13.24
CA THR A 248 -12.61 -18.54 13.44
C THR A 248 -11.59 -19.66 13.33
N LEU A 249 -10.41 -19.33 12.83
CA LEU A 249 -9.29 -20.28 12.78
C LEU A 249 -8.58 -20.33 14.14
N THR A 250 -8.12 -21.50 14.52
CA THR A 250 -7.19 -21.69 15.64
C THR A 250 -5.85 -21.01 15.36
N ASP A 251 -5.02 -20.80 16.39
CA ASP A 251 -3.68 -20.21 16.21
C ASP A 251 -2.78 -21.04 15.29
N GLU A 252 -2.92 -22.36 15.31
CA GLU A 252 -2.18 -23.25 14.42
C GLU A 252 -2.65 -23.09 12.97
N GLU A 253 -3.96 -23.07 12.73
CA GLU A 253 -4.56 -22.90 11.41
C GLU A 253 -4.27 -21.50 10.85
N ARG A 254 -4.27 -20.45 11.70
CA ARG A 254 -3.86 -19.08 11.30
C ARG A 254 -2.40 -19.03 10.85
N ARG A 255 -1.50 -19.69 11.59
CA ARG A 255 -0.08 -19.81 11.19
C ARG A 255 0.10 -20.62 9.91
N ALA A 256 -0.67 -21.70 9.75
CA ALA A 256 -0.69 -22.51 8.53
C ALA A 256 -1.37 -21.81 7.35
N GLY A 257 -2.22 -20.78 7.63
CA GLY A 257 -3.03 -20.06 6.65
C GLY A 257 -4.12 -20.91 6.00
N ARG A 258 -4.53 -22.03 6.65
CA ARG A 258 -5.51 -22.99 6.12
C ARG A 258 -6.02 -23.95 7.19
N ILE A 259 -7.21 -24.49 6.99
CA ILE A 259 -7.69 -25.63 7.79
C ILE A 259 -6.96 -26.93 7.40
N PRO A 260 -6.96 -27.95 8.28
CA PRO A 260 -6.29 -29.24 8.04
C PRO A 260 -6.87 -29.97 6.82
N GLU A 261 -6.02 -30.69 6.08
CA GLU A 261 -6.43 -31.41 4.86
C GLU A 261 -7.43 -32.58 5.15
N ASN A 262 -7.45 -33.08 6.37
CA ASN A 262 -8.39 -34.10 6.79
C ASN A 262 -9.77 -33.55 7.19
N HIS A 263 -10.01 -32.23 7.10
CA HIS A 263 -11.29 -31.62 7.41
C HIS A 263 -12.42 -32.15 6.52
N LYS A 264 -13.64 -32.33 7.10
CA LYS A 264 -14.79 -32.95 6.42
C LYS A 264 -15.15 -32.26 5.09
N VAL A 265 -15.09 -30.95 5.04
CA VAL A 265 -15.40 -30.15 3.84
C VAL A 265 -14.40 -30.43 2.71
N ILE A 266 -13.11 -30.56 3.02
CA ILE A 266 -12.08 -30.90 2.03
C ILE A 266 -12.30 -32.32 1.48
N LYS A 267 -12.66 -33.27 2.35
CA LYS A 267 -13.02 -34.63 1.92
C LYS A 267 -14.28 -34.67 1.03
N GLN A 268 -15.28 -33.82 1.33
CA GLN A 268 -16.48 -33.68 0.47
C GLN A 268 -16.14 -33.10 -0.91
N LEU A 269 -15.29 -32.05 -0.97
CA LEU A 269 -14.80 -31.49 -2.23
C LEU A 269 -14.08 -32.55 -3.08
N ALA A 270 -13.18 -33.32 -2.47
CA ALA A 270 -12.45 -34.38 -3.16
C ALA A 270 -13.38 -35.50 -3.70
N ARG A 271 -14.43 -35.91 -2.95
CA ARG A 271 -15.43 -36.86 -3.40
C ARG A 271 -16.29 -36.38 -4.58
N ALA A 272 -16.40 -35.07 -4.73
CA ALA A 272 -17.12 -34.42 -5.83
C ALA A 272 -16.17 -33.98 -6.98
N ASP A 273 -14.96 -34.57 -7.05
CA ASP A 273 -13.91 -34.27 -8.02
C ASP A 273 -13.43 -32.79 -8.06
N TRP A 274 -13.67 -32.04 -6.98
CA TRP A 274 -13.12 -30.71 -6.79
C TRP A 274 -11.73 -30.79 -6.15
N LYS A 275 -10.81 -29.96 -6.66
CA LYS A 275 -9.43 -29.87 -6.16
C LYS A 275 -9.17 -28.50 -5.58
N LEU A 276 -8.30 -28.44 -4.57
CA LEU A 276 -7.75 -27.20 -4.03
C LEU A 276 -6.38 -26.91 -4.63
N THR A 277 -6.04 -25.64 -4.77
CA THR A 277 -4.68 -25.26 -5.11
C THR A 277 -3.71 -25.65 -3.98
N LYS A 278 -2.40 -25.61 -4.24
CA LYS A 278 -1.35 -25.92 -3.23
C LYS A 278 -1.43 -25.06 -1.95
N ARG A 279 -2.20 -23.97 -1.97
CA ARG A 279 -2.44 -23.14 -0.77
C ARG A 279 -3.41 -23.77 0.23
N GLY A 280 -4.17 -24.82 -0.19
CA GLY A 280 -5.19 -25.45 0.62
C GLY A 280 -6.45 -24.59 0.79
N PHE A 281 -7.27 -24.95 1.78
CA PHE A 281 -8.51 -24.25 2.11
C PHE A 281 -8.23 -23.22 3.23
N GLY A 282 -7.93 -22.00 2.80
CA GLY A 282 -7.66 -20.87 3.68
C GLY A 282 -8.59 -19.68 3.41
N PRO A 283 -8.30 -18.48 3.95
CA PRO A 283 -9.12 -17.28 3.77
C PRO A 283 -9.46 -16.95 2.32
N TRP A 284 -8.58 -17.31 1.40
CA TRP A 284 -8.73 -17.17 -0.04
C TRP A 284 -8.55 -18.50 -0.73
N ALA A 285 -9.51 -19.42 -0.55
CA ALA A 285 -9.45 -20.73 -1.19
C ALA A 285 -9.81 -20.65 -2.68
N ARG A 286 -9.13 -21.46 -3.50
CA ARG A 286 -9.50 -21.66 -4.91
C ARG A 286 -9.83 -23.13 -5.12
N ILE A 287 -11.06 -23.37 -5.54
CA ILE A 287 -11.64 -24.69 -5.77
C ILE A 287 -11.81 -24.85 -7.28
N TYR A 288 -11.21 -25.88 -7.86
CA TYR A 288 -11.19 -26.03 -9.31
C TYR A 288 -11.28 -27.49 -9.75
N ARG A 289 -11.76 -27.72 -10.97
CA ARG A 289 -11.54 -28.95 -11.72
C ARG A 289 -10.48 -28.71 -12.80
N PRO A 290 -9.65 -29.72 -13.15
CA PRO A 290 -8.75 -29.63 -14.30
C PRO A 290 -9.51 -29.21 -15.55
N ALA A 291 -8.93 -28.32 -16.36
CA ALA A 291 -9.56 -27.88 -17.57
C ALA A 291 -9.77 -29.05 -18.55
N THR A 292 -10.96 -29.15 -19.12
CA THR A 292 -11.29 -30.07 -20.20
C THR A 292 -11.44 -29.23 -21.47
N GLY A 293 -10.48 -29.35 -22.41
CA GLY A 293 -10.42 -28.47 -23.57
C GLY A 293 -10.18 -27.01 -23.17
N SER A 294 -11.07 -26.12 -23.61
CA SER A 294 -11.04 -24.68 -23.27
C SER A 294 -11.86 -24.33 -22.04
N GLU A 295 -12.62 -25.27 -21.50
CA GLU A 295 -13.50 -25.04 -20.36
C GLU A 295 -12.72 -25.11 -19.06
N ARG A 296 -12.86 -24.09 -18.24
CA ARG A 296 -12.28 -23.95 -16.93
C ARG A 296 -13.36 -23.84 -15.87
N ALA A 297 -13.34 -24.73 -14.92
CA ALA A 297 -14.20 -24.69 -13.73
C ALA A 297 -13.36 -24.30 -12.50
N CYS A 298 -13.57 -23.09 -12.00
CA CYS A 298 -12.90 -22.60 -10.81
C CYS A 298 -13.77 -21.57 -10.10
N VAL A 299 -13.94 -21.71 -8.78
CA VAL A 299 -14.58 -20.74 -7.90
C VAL A 299 -13.60 -20.32 -6.82
N GLN A 300 -13.58 -19.07 -6.49
CA GLN A 300 -12.79 -18.52 -5.38
C GLN A 300 -13.69 -18.27 -4.18
N LEU A 301 -13.15 -18.52 -3.00
CA LEU A 301 -13.79 -18.14 -1.74
C LEU A 301 -13.04 -16.99 -1.09
N CYS A 302 -13.77 -16.09 -0.44
CA CYS A 302 -13.26 -15.07 0.47
C CYS A 302 -13.98 -15.27 1.81
N ILE A 303 -13.20 -15.37 2.90
CA ILE A 303 -13.75 -15.58 4.24
C ILE A 303 -13.29 -14.43 5.14
N PRO A 304 -14.13 -13.38 5.31
CA PRO A 304 -13.77 -12.18 6.08
C PRO A 304 -13.39 -12.48 7.53
N SER A 305 -14.10 -13.35 8.23
CA SER A 305 -13.81 -13.72 9.61
C SER A 305 -12.46 -14.46 9.79
N TRP A 306 -11.89 -14.99 8.70
CA TRP A 306 -10.52 -15.53 8.66
C TRP A 306 -9.49 -14.46 8.21
N HIS A 307 -9.81 -13.19 8.33
CA HIS A 307 -8.98 -12.04 7.94
C HIS A 307 -8.62 -12.00 6.43
N ALA A 308 -9.56 -12.43 5.56
CA ALA A 308 -9.38 -12.30 4.12
C ALA A 308 -9.34 -10.83 3.68
N LEU A 309 -10.18 -9.98 4.27
CA LEU A 309 -10.23 -8.54 4.02
C LEU A 309 -9.39 -7.82 5.10
N ASP A 310 -8.18 -7.42 4.76
CA ASP A 310 -7.27 -6.69 5.66
C ASP A 310 -7.84 -5.29 5.94
N THR A 311 -8.10 -4.98 7.21
CA THR A 311 -8.69 -3.71 7.66
C THR A 311 -7.90 -2.48 7.23
N ARG A 312 -6.57 -2.59 7.08
CA ARG A 312 -5.73 -1.49 6.57
C ARG A 312 -6.06 -1.11 5.14
N HIS A 313 -6.63 -2.02 4.35
CA HIS A 313 -6.94 -1.83 2.93
C HIS A 313 -8.43 -1.77 2.64
N TRP A 314 -9.23 -2.49 3.40
CA TRP A 314 -10.66 -2.67 3.23
C TRP A 314 -11.48 -2.02 4.36
N GLY A 315 -10.83 -1.25 5.27
CA GLY A 315 -11.52 -0.63 6.40
C GLY A 315 -12.36 -1.66 7.17
N ASN A 316 -13.60 -1.31 7.45
CA ASN A 316 -14.59 -2.16 8.11
C ASN A 316 -15.42 -3.03 7.14
N ALA A 317 -15.00 -3.25 5.90
CA ALA A 317 -15.77 -4.01 4.90
C ALA A 317 -16.22 -5.39 5.40
N ALA A 318 -15.41 -6.06 6.25
CA ALA A 318 -15.75 -7.36 6.82
C ALA A 318 -16.98 -7.32 7.77
N GLU A 319 -17.32 -6.15 8.27
CA GLU A 319 -18.42 -5.91 9.23
C GLU A 319 -19.70 -5.41 8.54
N LEU A 320 -19.64 -5.11 7.22
CA LEU A 320 -20.77 -4.62 6.46
C LEU A 320 -21.87 -5.69 6.31
N PRO A 321 -23.12 -5.28 6.27
CA PRO A 321 -24.21 -6.17 5.88
C PRO A 321 -23.95 -6.83 4.53
N PRO A 322 -24.45 -8.07 4.28
CA PRO A 322 -24.14 -8.83 3.07
C PRO A 322 -24.40 -8.08 1.76
N ALA A 323 -25.47 -7.31 1.67
CA ALA A 323 -25.80 -6.52 0.48
C ALA A 323 -24.78 -5.39 0.23
N GLU A 324 -24.37 -4.69 1.29
CA GLU A 324 -23.39 -3.60 1.23
C GLU A 324 -22.00 -4.13 0.90
N LEU A 325 -21.61 -5.24 1.52
CA LEU A 325 -20.35 -5.92 1.20
C LEU A 325 -20.31 -6.35 -0.27
N ALA A 326 -21.43 -6.89 -0.80
CA ALA A 326 -21.55 -7.25 -2.22
C ALA A 326 -21.43 -6.02 -3.12
N ARG A 327 -22.00 -4.86 -2.72
CA ARG A 327 -21.87 -3.58 -3.44
C ARG A 327 -20.41 -3.12 -3.48
N VAL A 328 -19.75 -3.03 -2.33
CA VAL A 328 -18.34 -2.56 -2.21
C VAL A 328 -17.40 -3.43 -3.05
N LEU A 329 -17.47 -4.75 -2.87
CA LEU A 329 -16.62 -5.67 -3.62
C LEU A 329 -17.00 -5.71 -5.11
N GLY A 330 -18.27 -5.51 -5.44
CA GLY A 330 -18.78 -5.44 -6.81
C GLY A 330 -18.26 -4.21 -7.57
N VAL A 331 -18.29 -3.05 -6.95
CA VAL A 331 -17.72 -1.81 -7.50
C VAL A 331 -16.23 -1.99 -7.76
N TYR A 332 -15.49 -2.53 -6.79
CA TYR A 332 -14.07 -2.83 -6.99
C TYR A 332 -13.85 -3.83 -8.14
N ALA A 333 -14.62 -4.93 -8.17
CA ALA A 333 -14.48 -5.97 -9.19
C ALA A 333 -14.73 -5.44 -10.61
N SER A 334 -15.73 -4.58 -10.79
CA SER A 334 -16.05 -3.99 -12.09
C SER A 334 -14.97 -3.02 -12.59
N ARG A 335 -14.40 -2.23 -11.68
CA ARG A 335 -13.40 -1.20 -11.99
C ARG A 335 -11.97 -1.74 -12.09
N VAL A 336 -11.59 -2.66 -11.22
CA VAL A 336 -10.24 -3.25 -11.18
C VAL A 336 -10.27 -4.66 -11.75
N MET A 337 -10.67 -5.63 -10.97
CA MET A 337 -10.96 -7.03 -11.31
C MET A 337 -11.52 -7.73 -10.06
N THR A 338 -12.16 -8.88 -10.23
CA THR A 338 -12.56 -9.73 -9.09
C THR A 338 -11.36 -9.98 -8.19
N PRO A 339 -11.44 -9.70 -6.87
CA PRO A 339 -10.33 -9.92 -5.95
C PRO A 339 -9.76 -11.34 -6.01
N ARG A 340 -8.44 -11.47 -6.02
CA ARG A 340 -7.72 -12.76 -6.16
C ARG A 340 -7.00 -13.21 -4.90
N GLY A 341 -7.18 -12.51 -3.82
CA GLY A 341 -6.48 -12.61 -2.56
C GLY A 341 -6.35 -11.21 -1.96
N SER A 342 -5.29 -10.94 -1.21
CA SER A 342 -5.04 -9.58 -0.76
C SER A 342 -4.95 -8.60 -1.94
N THR A 343 -5.14 -7.30 -1.69
CA THR A 343 -4.99 -6.24 -2.69
C THR A 343 -3.65 -6.32 -3.42
N ALA A 344 -2.57 -6.66 -2.71
CA ALA A 344 -1.25 -6.87 -3.30
C ALA A 344 -1.20 -8.03 -4.30
N VAL A 345 -1.86 -9.15 -3.98
CA VAL A 345 -1.97 -10.30 -4.90
C VAL A 345 -2.82 -9.93 -6.11
N THR A 346 -3.94 -9.22 -5.89
CA THR A 346 -4.81 -8.75 -6.97
C THR A 346 -4.06 -7.80 -7.90
N GLY A 347 -3.27 -6.85 -7.36
CA GLY A 347 -2.46 -5.93 -8.15
C GLY A 347 -1.41 -6.61 -9.03
N LEU A 348 -0.75 -7.65 -8.52
CA LEU A 348 0.19 -8.45 -9.30
C LEU A 348 -0.51 -9.31 -10.36
N GLU A 349 -1.63 -9.96 -10.00
CA GLU A 349 -2.41 -10.79 -10.93
C GLU A 349 -3.07 -9.93 -12.02
N LEU A 350 -3.41 -8.68 -11.76
CA LEU A 350 -3.89 -7.73 -12.77
C LEU A 350 -2.85 -7.49 -13.87
N MET A 351 -1.55 -7.35 -13.51
CA MET A 351 -0.49 -7.21 -14.50
C MET A 351 -0.46 -8.41 -15.46
N THR A 352 -0.56 -9.62 -14.92
CA THR A 352 -0.54 -10.85 -15.72
C THR A 352 -1.87 -11.14 -16.43
N ALA A 353 -2.99 -10.67 -15.91
CA ALA A 353 -4.29 -10.77 -16.57
C ALA A 353 -4.35 -9.89 -17.82
N LEU A 354 -3.74 -8.71 -17.79
CA LEU A 354 -3.65 -7.79 -18.92
C LEU A 354 -2.61 -8.23 -19.96
N HIS A 355 -1.51 -8.84 -19.52
CA HIS A 355 -0.43 -9.35 -20.36
C HIS A 355 -0.13 -10.81 -20.02
N PRO A 356 -1.04 -11.76 -20.41
CA PRO A 356 -0.85 -13.17 -20.08
C PRO A 356 0.42 -13.71 -20.75
N PRO A 357 1.14 -14.65 -20.09
CA PRO A 357 2.45 -15.12 -20.56
C PRO A 357 2.38 -15.85 -21.89
N THR A 358 1.19 -16.30 -22.28
CA THR A 358 0.97 -17.01 -23.54
C THR A 358 -0.29 -16.51 -24.24
N ARG A 359 -0.28 -16.66 -25.54
CA ARG A 359 -1.43 -16.47 -26.43
C ARG A 359 -1.66 -17.72 -27.28
N ALA A 360 -2.83 -17.81 -27.92
CA ALA A 360 -3.07 -18.80 -28.95
C ALA A 360 -2.25 -18.45 -30.21
N SER A 361 -1.56 -19.43 -30.79
CA SER A 361 -0.92 -19.29 -32.10
C SER A 361 -1.95 -19.09 -33.21
N GLU A 362 -1.50 -18.74 -34.40
CA GLU A 362 -2.29 -18.96 -35.60
C GLU A 362 -2.60 -20.47 -35.73
N PRO A 363 -3.75 -20.82 -36.37
CA PRO A 363 -4.06 -22.23 -36.64
C PRO A 363 -2.97 -22.86 -37.51
N ASP A 364 -2.55 -24.08 -37.14
CA ASP A 364 -1.68 -24.91 -37.97
C ASP A 364 -2.47 -25.47 -39.22
N GLU A 365 -1.79 -26.23 -40.05
CA GLU A 365 -2.37 -26.85 -41.23
C GLU A 365 -3.60 -27.73 -40.95
N THR A 366 -3.75 -28.17 -39.69
CA THR A 366 -4.91 -28.97 -39.24
C THR A 366 -6.02 -28.12 -38.62
N GLY A 367 -5.86 -26.78 -38.60
CA GLY A 367 -6.79 -25.85 -37.95
C GLY A 367 -6.63 -25.77 -36.43
N LYS A 368 -5.63 -26.43 -35.85
CA LYS A 368 -5.38 -26.47 -34.41
C LYS A 368 -4.50 -25.30 -33.99
N ARG A 369 -4.88 -24.65 -32.88
CA ARG A 369 -4.09 -23.57 -32.26
C ARG A 369 -3.25 -24.11 -31.10
N HIS A 370 -2.01 -23.70 -31.01
CA HIS A 370 -1.08 -24.04 -29.94
C HIS A 370 -0.86 -22.84 -29.01
N SER A 371 -0.36 -23.11 -27.80
CA SER A 371 0.01 -22.03 -26.86
C SER A 371 1.43 -21.58 -27.16
N GLU A 372 1.60 -20.33 -27.56
CA GLU A 372 2.91 -19.71 -27.82
C GLU A 372 3.20 -18.60 -26.82
N HIS A 373 4.46 -18.14 -26.78
CA HIS A 373 4.85 -16.97 -25.99
C HIS A 373 4.08 -15.73 -26.46
N ASN A 374 3.58 -14.95 -25.50
CA ASN A 374 2.91 -13.69 -25.80
C ASN A 374 3.94 -12.54 -25.75
N PRO A 375 4.31 -11.94 -26.91
CA PRO A 375 5.24 -10.81 -26.92
C PRO A 375 4.73 -9.68 -26.02
N GLY A 376 5.65 -9.04 -25.29
CA GLY A 376 5.32 -7.97 -24.35
C GLY A 376 4.88 -8.45 -22.97
N SER A 377 4.84 -9.77 -22.71
CA SER A 377 4.60 -10.37 -21.40
C SER A 377 5.91 -10.69 -20.67
N LEU A 378 5.81 -11.04 -19.37
CA LEU A 378 6.95 -11.54 -18.58
C LEU A 378 7.29 -13.02 -18.85
N GLY A 379 6.58 -13.70 -19.77
CA GLY A 379 6.78 -15.11 -20.04
C GLY A 379 6.31 -16.04 -18.91
N LYS A 380 6.70 -17.31 -19.00
CA LYS A 380 6.37 -18.36 -18.03
C LYS A 380 7.48 -18.65 -17.03
N GLU A 381 8.73 -18.42 -17.44
CA GLU A 381 9.91 -18.76 -16.66
C GLU A 381 10.44 -17.55 -15.91
N PRO A 382 11.01 -17.74 -14.72
CA PRO A 382 11.71 -16.67 -14.01
C PRO A 382 12.93 -16.24 -14.79
N VAL A 383 13.27 -14.95 -14.71
CA VAL A 383 14.49 -14.40 -15.30
C VAL A 383 15.43 -13.93 -14.21
N ASP A 384 16.73 -13.93 -14.49
CA ASP A 384 17.72 -13.33 -13.61
C ASP A 384 17.46 -11.83 -13.44
N CYS A 385 17.56 -11.36 -12.20
CA CYS A 385 17.30 -9.97 -11.82
C CYS A 385 18.57 -9.28 -11.27
N ALA A 386 19.75 -9.87 -11.49
CA ALA A 386 21.00 -9.19 -11.12
C ALA A 386 21.06 -7.76 -11.71
N PRO A 387 21.62 -6.79 -10.98
CA PRO A 387 22.25 -6.86 -9.66
C PRO A 387 21.29 -6.59 -8.50
N CYS A 388 19.96 -6.72 -8.70
CA CYS A 388 18.97 -6.41 -7.66
C CYS A 388 19.12 -7.32 -6.43
N GLU A 389 18.20 -8.23 -6.24
CA GLU A 389 18.21 -9.21 -5.15
C GLU A 389 18.71 -10.54 -5.71
N ALA A 390 20.04 -10.74 -5.77
CA ALA A 390 20.56 -12.02 -6.23
C ALA A 390 20.20 -13.14 -5.23
N PRO A 391 19.65 -14.28 -5.68
CA PRO A 391 19.41 -15.44 -4.83
C PRO A 391 20.71 -16.07 -4.34
N ASP A 392 20.63 -16.85 -3.26
CA ASP A 392 21.76 -17.64 -2.78
C ASP A 392 22.32 -18.52 -3.89
N GLY A 393 23.65 -18.57 -3.99
CA GLY A 393 24.36 -19.31 -5.05
C GLY A 393 24.47 -18.57 -6.38
N HIS A 394 23.94 -17.33 -6.50
CA HIS A 394 24.19 -16.52 -7.69
C HIS A 394 25.68 -16.16 -7.82
N PRO A 395 26.26 -16.14 -9.05
CA PRO A 395 27.67 -15.83 -9.25
C PRO A 395 28.13 -14.50 -8.64
N LEU A 396 27.25 -13.48 -8.61
CA LEU A 396 27.53 -12.20 -7.96
C LEU A 396 27.78 -12.30 -6.44
N LEU A 397 27.40 -13.38 -5.80
CA LEU A 397 27.58 -13.62 -4.37
C LEU A 397 28.69 -14.61 -4.05
N ALA A 398 29.35 -15.18 -5.07
CA ALA A 398 30.32 -16.27 -4.90
C ALA A 398 31.48 -15.89 -3.97
N ASP A 399 31.96 -14.66 -4.09
CA ASP A 399 33.15 -14.16 -3.37
C ASP A 399 32.77 -13.36 -2.10
N LEU A 400 31.49 -13.27 -1.74
CA LEU A 400 31.05 -12.51 -0.58
C LEU A 400 30.95 -13.39 0.67
N PRO A 401 31.34 -12.88 1.86
CA PRO A 401 31.15 -13.57 3.13
C PRO A 401 29.66 -13.87 3.37
N ARG A 402 29.38 -14.99 4.04
CA ARG A 402 28.01 -15.51 4.25
C ARG A 402 27.03 -14.51 4.87
N PHE A 403 27.51 -13.58 5.67
CA PHE A 403 26.70 -12.57 6.35
C PHE A 403 26.96 -11.14 5.85
N HIS A 404 27.60 -11.02 4.70
CA HIS A 404 27.90 -9.72 4.13
C HIS A 404 26.61 -8.96 3.78
N VAL A 405 26.53 -7.71 4.25
CA VAL A 405 25.46 -6.79 3.87
C VAL A 405 25.94 -6.00 2.65
N ARG A 406 25.35 -6.27 1.51
CA ARG A 406 25.72 -5.65 0.25
C ARG A 406 25.39 -4.15 0.25
N GLY A 407 26.40 -3.34 -0.08
CA GLY A 407 26.28 -1.90 -0.22
C GLY A 407 25.72 -1.46 -1.59
N PRO A 408 25.63 -0.14 -1.84
CA PRO A 408 25.09 0.43 -3.08
C PRO A 408 25.89 0.03 -4.33
N ALA A 409 27.19 -0.22 -4.21
CA ALA A 409 28.04 -0.70 -5.30
C ALA A 409 27.87 -2.19 -5.62
N GLU A 410 27.23 -2.95 -4.75
CA GLU A 410 27.10 -4.40 -4.87
C GLU A 410 25.68 -4.84 -5.26
N LYS A 411 24.67 -4.00 -5.05
CA LYS A 411 23.30 -4.28 -5.48
C LYS A 411 22.53 -3.01 -5.80
N LEU A 412 21.57 -3.14 -6.71
CA LEU A 412 20.62 -2.08 -6.98
C LEU A 412 19.69 -1.87 -5.76
N PHE A 413 19.68 -0.64 -5.25
CA PHE A 413 18.86 -0.23 -4.10
C PHE A 413 18.11 1.07 -4.41
N GLU A 414 16.98 0.93 -5.12
CA GLU A 414 16.07 2.04 -5.41
C GLU A 414 14.88 1.98 -4.44
N GLU A 415 14.82 2.95 -3.55
CA GLU A 415 13.72 3.12 -2.60
C GLU A 415 13.17 4.54 -2.64
N ALA A 416 12.03 4.75 -2.02
CA ALA A 416 11.42 6.07 -1.90
C ALA A 416 12.27 6.99 -1.03
N CYS A 417 12.18 8.29 -1.27
CA CYS A 417 12.94 9.29 -0.51
C CYS A 417 12.44 9.38 0.93
N ASP A 418 13.37 9.45 1.88
CA ASP A 418 13.11 9.75 3.29
C ASP A 418 14.19 10.73 3.75
N TRP A 419 13.88 12.03 3.68
CA TRP A 419 14.82 13.12 3.92
C TRP A 419 14.13 14.28 4.63
N ALA A 420 14.85 14.92 5.53
CA ALA A 420 14.45 16.14 6.17
C ALA A 420 15.68 16.96 6.55
N ARG A 421 15.49 18.25 6.82
CA ARG A 421 16.49 19.18 7.30
C ARG A 421 15.91 20.10 8.38
N PRO A 422 16.75 20.74 9.18
CA PRO A 422 16.33 21.86 10.03
C PRO A 422 15.72 23.00 9.18
N MET A 423 14.81 23.75 9.76
CA MET A 423 14.28 24.96 9.14
C MET A 423 15.32 26.09 9.19
N THR A 424 15.33 26.92 8.18
CA THR A 424 16.13 28.16 8.18
C THR A 424 15.45 29.22 9.05
N ASP A 425 16.21 30.27 9.49
CA ASP A 425 15.67 31.36 10.28
C ASP A 425 14.47 32.05 9.57
N ALA A 426 14.53 32.16 8.23
CA ALA A 426 13.45 32.73 7.45
C ALA A 426 12.19 31.84 7.47
N GLU A 427 12.34 30.52 7.42
CA GLU A 427 11.23 29.58 7.51
C GLU A 427 10.61 29.55 8.92
N CYS A 428 11.43 29.73 9.97
CA CYS A 428 10.95 29.85 11.34
C CYS A 428 10.09 31.09 11.59
N THR A 429 10.18 32.13 10.73
CA THR A 429 9.29 33.31 10.80
C THR A 429 7.91 33.05 10.21
N LEU A 430 7.73 31.95 9.44
CA LEU A 430 6.45 31.58 8.88
C LEU A 430 5.56 30.89 9.93
N ARG A 431 4.27 30.74 9.61
CA ARG A 431 3.31 30.24 10.61
C ARG A 431 3.05 28.75 10.50
N HIS A 432 3.14 28.20 9.30
CA HIS A 432 2.63 26.86 9.01
C HIS A 432 3.65 25.99 8.28
N LEU A 433 3.59 24.70 8.55
CA LEU A 433 4.16 23.63 7.75
C LEU A 433 3.02 22.99 6.98
N VAL A 434 3.08 23.03 5.66
CA VAL A 434 2.03 22.49 4.78
C VAL A 434 2.56 21.32 3.99
N GLY A 435 1.93 20.15 4.17
CA GLY A 435 2.23 18.92 3.44
C GLY A 435 1.40 18.81 2.16
N ILE A 436 2.06 18.50 1.06
CA ILE A 436 1.42 18.09 -0.20
C ILE A 436 1.83 16.66 -0.54
N ASP A 437 0.88 15.86 -1.00
CA ASP A 437 1.09 14.45 -1.36
C ASP A 437 0.70 14.18 -2.81
N VAL A 438 1.48 13.33 -3.50
CA VAL A 438 1.25 13.04 -4.92
C VAL A 438 0.22 11.93 -5.05
N ASN A 439 -0.92 12.22 -5.66
CA ASN A 439 -1.95 11.22 -5.93
C ASN A 439 -1.40 10.06 -6.75
N MET A 440 -1.53 8.82 -6.22
CA MET A 440 -1.14 7.57 -6.86
C MET A 440 0.26 7.65 -7.51
N ALA A 441 1.24 8.16 -6.78
CA ALA A 441 2.58 8.47 -7.27
C ALA A 441 3.26 7.30 -8.02
N PHE A 442 3.20 6.09 -7.48
CA PHE A 442 3.78 4.91 -8.10
C PHE A 442 3.06 4.51 -9.39
N ALA A 443 1.73 4.67 -9.46
CA ALA A 443 1.00 4.47 -10.72
C ALA A 443 1.42 5.52 -11.76
N ALA A 444 1.55 6.78 -11.36
CA ALA A 444 2.07 7.84 -12.23
C ALA A 444 3.51 7.55 -12.70
N GLY A 445 4.37 7.00 -11.84
CA GLY A 445 5.72 6.55 -12.17
C GLY A 445 5.74 5.39 -13.17
N ALA A 446 4.75 4.52 -13.15
CA ALA A 446 4.61 3.38 -14.06
C ALA A 446 4.11 3.79 -15.47
N ASN A 447 3.41 4.92 -15.59
CA ASN A 447 2.82 5.39 -16.84
C ASN A 447 3.87 5.67 -17.93
N GLY A 448 3.80 4.96 -19.05
CA GLY A 448 4.72 5.09 -20.17
C GLY A 448 6.17 4.67 -19.85
N LEU A 449 6.40 3.95 -18.74
CA LEU A 449 7.71 3.44 -18.37
C LEU A 449 8.05 2.21 -19.21
N VAL A 450 9.17 2.28 -19.94
CA VAL A 450 9.73 1.11 -20.63
C VAL A 450 10.53 0.30 -19.61
N VAL A 451 10.17 -0.97 -19.47
CA VAL A 451 10.84 -1.93 -18.58
C VAL A 451 11.35 -3.12 -19.36
N GLY A 452 12.39 -3.76 -18.84
CA GLY A 452 12.89 -4.98 -19.45
C GLY A 452 11.94 -6.15 -19.24
N LEU A 453 11.79 -7.01 -20.24
CA LEU A 453 10.90 -8.19 -20.20
C LEU A 453 11.71 -9.48 -20.09
N GLY A 454 12.77 -9.61 -20.87
CA GLY A 454 13.66 -10.78 -20.94
C GLY A 454 14.80 -10.78 -19.91
N ALA A 455 15.72 -11.73 -20.07
CA ALA A 455 16.93 -11.85 -19.25
C ALA A 455 17.87 -10.65 -19.43
N PRO A 456 18.66 -10.26 -18.41
CA PRO A 456 19.63 -9.19 -18.54
C PRO A 456 20.90 -9.65 -19.26
N THR A 457 21.56 -8.72 -19.92
CA THR A 457 22.90 -8.88 -20.48
C THR A 457 23.88 -8.02 -19.70
N HIS A 458 24.97 -8.60 -19.19
CA HIS A 458 26.03 -7.85 -18.53
C HIS A 458 26.95 -7.21 -19.56
N VAL A 459 27.22 -5.91 -19.40
CA VAL A 459 28.09 -5.14 -20.31
C VAL A 459 29.05 -4.32 -19.46
N LYS A 460 30.36 -4.39 -19.79
CA LYS A 460 31.41 -3.58 -19.16
C LYS A 460 31.65 -2.31 -19.97
N GLN A 461 31.86 -1.20 -19.28
CA GLN A 461 32.10 0.13 -19.86
C GLN A 461 31.09 0.51 -20.98
N PRO A 462 29.80 0.33 -20.77
CA PRO A 462 28.79 0.66 -21.80
C PRO A 462 28.62 2.18 -21.93
N MET A 463 28.28 2.63 -23.14
CA MET A 463 27.67 3.96 -23.27
C MET A 463 26.28 3.96 -22.69
N PHE A 464 25.92 5.01 -21.94
CA PHE A 464 24.59 5.13 -21.38
C PHE A 464 23.54 5.42 -22.46
N ASP A 465 22.51 4.59 -22.51
CA ASP A 465 21.33 4.82 -23.36
C ASP A 465 20.06 4.96 -22.48
N PRO A 466 19.43 6.14 -22.38
CA PRO A 466 18.23 6.38 -21.58
C PRO A 466 17.00 5.61 -22.05
N LYS A 467 17.03 5.02 -23.25
CA LYS A 467 15.95 4.20 -23.81
C LYS A 467 16.06 2.72 -23.47
N LEU A 468 17.24 2.29 -23.02
CA LEU A 468 17.54 0.89 -22.72
C LEU A 468 17.29 0.61 -21.24
N PRO A 469 16.27 -0.17 -20.88
CA PRO A 469 16.02 -0.54 -19.49
C PRO A 469 17.19 -1.37 -18.94
N GLY A 470 17.62 -1.02 -17.72
CA GLY A 470 18.72 -1.72 -17.09
C GLY A 470 19.03 -1.17 -15.71
N SER A 471 20.05 -1.78 -15.13
CA SER A 471 20.73 -1.33 -13.91
C SER A 471 22.15 -0.95 -14.29
N TRP A 472 22.60 0.22 -13.88
CA TRP A 472 23.85 0.84 -14.29
C TRP A 472 24.70 1.15 -13.07
N LEU A 473 25.93 0.68 -13.03
CA LEU A 473 26.91 1.06 -12.02
C LEU A 473 27.58 2.34 -12.46
N VAL A 474 27.30 3.43 -11.75
CA VAL A 474 27.76 4.79 -12.10
C VAL A 474 28.19 5.53 -10.85
N ASP A 475 29.25 6.31 -10.95
CA ASP A 475 29.58 7.31 -9.93
C ASP A 475 28.85 8.63 -10.25
N LEU A 476 27.93 9.01 -9.38
CA LEU A 476 27.18 10.26 -9.45
C LEU A 476 27.56 11.26 -8.35
N SER A 477 28.68 11.05 -7.66
CA SER A 477 29.19 11.93 -6.60
C SER A 477 29.56 13.32 -7.12
N HIS A 478 29.83 13.49 -8.42
CA HIS A 478 30.14 14.75 -9.07
C HIS A 478 28.92 15.63 -9.37
N VAL A 479 27.68 15.09 -9.23
CA VAL A 479 26.46 15.85 -9.50
C VAL A 479 26.21 16.84 -8.39
N ASP A 480 26.23 18.12 -8.75
CA ASP A 480 26.00 19.24 -7.84
C ASP A 480 24.63 19.90 -8.12
N LEU A 481 23.77 19.93 -7.14
CA LEU A 481 22.43 20.52 -7.25
C LEU A 481 22.44 22.06 -7.19
N SER A 482 23.60 22.69 -6.89
CA SER A 482 23.71 24.16 -6.89
C SER A 482 23.49 24.78 -8.26
N ARG A 483 23.80 24.03 -9.34
CA ARG A 483 23.59 24.47 -10.72
C ARG A 483 23.03 23.36 -11.58
N VAL A 484 21.75 23.43 -11.88
CA VAL A 484 21.04 22.35 -12.61
C VAL A 484 20.26 22.89 -13.81
N LYS A 485 20.12 22.02 -14.81
CA LYS A 485 19.29 22.31 -15.98
C LYS A 485 17.83 22.02 -15.67
N ILE A 486 16.96 23.03 -15.81
CA ILE A 486 15.51 22.94 -15.56
C ILE A 486 14.66 22.97 -16.83
N GLY A 487 15.28 23.01 -17.99
CA GLY A 487 14.67 23.02 -19.31
C GLY A 487 15.72 22.90 -20.41
N LYS A 488 15.33 22.91 -21.68
CA LYS A 488 16.22 22.66 -22.81
C LYS A 488 17.49 23.54 -22.78
N ASP A 489 17.31 24.84 -22.55
CA ASP A 489 18.43 25.81 -22.54
C ASP A 489 18.37 26.71 -21.28
N LYS A 490 17.71 26.25 -20.24
CA LYS A 490 17.49 26.99 -18.99
C LYS A 490 18.18 26.31 -17.83
N TRP A 491 19.12 27.03 -17.21
CA TRP A 491 19.79 26.65 -15.98
C TRP A 491 19.19 27.40 -14.78
N ALA A 492 19.23 26.79 -13.63
CA ALA A 492 18.90 27.39 -12.35
C ALA A 492 20.08 27.25 -11.39
N GLU A 493 20.31 28.31 -10.62
CA GLU A 493 21.18 28.30 -9.46
C GLU A 493 20.32 28.12 -8.23
N LEU A 494 20.62 27.13 -7.40
CA LEU A 494 19.82 26.71 -6.26
C LEU A 494 20.72 26.55 -5.03
N ASP A 495 20.12 26.61 -3.84
CA ASP A 495 20.83 26.21 -2.62
C ASP A 495 20.77 24.67 -2.49
N ALA A 496 21.88 24.02 -2.84
CA ALA A 496 22.01 22.56 -2.78
C ALA A 496 21.90 22.02 -1.34
N GLY A 497 22.22 22.82 -0.33
CA GLY A 497 22.11 22.43 1.07
C GLY A 497 20.66 22.28 1.56
N LEU A 498 19.72 22.90 0.84
CA LEU A 498 18.29 22.87 1.13
C LEU A 498 17.51 21.87 0.27
N LEU A 499 18.19 21.05 -0.53
CA LEU A 499 17.58 20.09 -1.45
C LEU A 499 17.99 18.65 -1.13
N PRO A 500 17.06 17.68 -1.17
CA PRO A 500 17.43 16.26 -1.15
C PRO A 500 18.13 15.86 -2.44
N SER A 501 19.17 15.03 -2.37
CA SER A 501 19.69 14.38 -3.55
C SER A 501 18.70 13.34 -4.10
N PRO A 502 18.40 13.33 -5.41
CA PRO A 502 17.51 12.32 -5.98
C PRO A 502 18.20 10.96 -6.20
N PHE A 503 19.49 10.83 -5.90
CA PHE A 503 20.30 9.67 -6.21
C PHE A 503 20.42 8.69 -5.06
N THR A 504 20.03 9.08 -3.85
CA THR A 504 20.00 8.21 -2.67
C THR A 504 18.63 8.22 -2.02
N PRO A 505 18.20 7.12 -1.37
CA PRO A 505 16.94 7.10 -0.65
C PRO A 505 16.90 8.05 0.56
N LYS A 506 18.06 8.37 1.13
CA LYS A 506 18.17 9.31 2.26
C LYS A 506 18.32 10.77 1.85
N GLY A 507 18.33 11.06 0.53
CA GLY A 507 18.52 12.42 0.05
C GLY A 507 19.94 12.97 0.21
N GLU A 508 20.89 12.13 0.62
CA GLU A 508 22.29 12.46 0.77
C GLU A 508 23.00 12.43 -0.59
N ARG A 509 24.07 13.21 -0.72
CA ARG A 509 24.92 13.15 -1.93
C ARG A 509 25.59 11.79 -2.04
N PRO A 510 25.64 11.15 -3.22
CA PRO A 510 26.39 9.92 -3.42
C PRO A 510 27.89 10.10 -3.11
N GLU A 511 28.51 9.09 -2.51
CA GLU A 511 29.94 9.12 -2.15
C GLU A 511 30.84 8.34 -3.10
N GLY A 512 30.27 7.67 -4.11
CA GLY A 512 31.01 6.88 -5.08
C GLY A 512 30.11 6.04 -5.99
N PRO A 513 30.67 5.02 -6.66
CA PRO A 513 29.90 4.17 -7.57
C PRO A 513 28.76 3.45 -6.86
N ALA A 514 27.58 3.49 -7.47
CA ALA A 514 26.40 2.76 -7.01
C ALA A 514 25.57 2.25 -8.19
N TRP A 515 24.78 1.22 -7.96
CA TRP A 515 23.83 0.71 -8.93
C TRP A 515 22.56 1.57 -8.95
N TYR A 516 22.19 2.03 -10.13
CA TYR A 516 21.00 2.84 -10.38
C TYR A 516 20.15 2.25 -11.49
N ALA A 517 18.83 2.39 -11.41
CA ALA A 517 17.94 2.11 -12.52
C ALA A 517 18.05 3.19 -13.62
N THR A 518 17.76 2.83 -14.85
CA THR A 518 17.81 3.75 -16.00
C THR A 518 17.21 5.13 -15.75
N PRO A 519 16.01 5.30 -15.10
CA PRO A 519 15.46 6.63 -14.91
C PRO A 519 16.29 7.54 -13.98
N THR A 520 17.00 6.98 -13.00
CA THR A 520 17.89 7.74 -12.10
C THR A 520 19.11 8.28 -12.85
N VAL A 521 19.77 7.42 -13.66
CA VAL A 521 20.92 7.84 -14.46
C VAL A 521 20.53 8.84 -15.55
N ALA A 522 19.38 8.60 -16.20
CA ALA A 522 18.83 9.52 -17.20
C ALA A 522 18.55 10.91 -16.60
N TYR A 523 18.18 10.96 -15.32
CA TYR A 523 17.94 12.23 -14.65
C TYR A 523 19.22 13.02 -14.38
N ALA A 524 20.35 12.38 -14.07
CA ALA A 524 21.63 13.08 -13.98
C ALA A 524 22.00 13.76 -15.32
N VAL A 525 21.79 13.07 -16.44
CA VAL A 525 21.97 13.65 -17.78
C VAL A 525 20.98 14.80 -18.04
N GLU A 526 19.72 14.68 -17.63
CA GLU A 526 18.72 15.75 -17.74
C GLU A 526 19.12 17.00 -16.94
N LEU A 527 19.70 16.81 -15.75
CA LEU A 527 20.25 17.91 -14.92
C LEU A 527 21.48 18.58 -15.53
N GLY A 528 22.03 18.03 -16.61
CA GLY A 528 23.15 18.63 -17.36
C GLY A 528 24.52 18.00 -17.09
N TYR A 529 24.56 16.85 -16.42
CA TYR A 529 25.79 16.17 -16.04
C TYR A 529 26.12 14.99 -16.97
N GLU A 530 27.42 14.83 -17.27
CA GLU A 530 27.91 13.66 -18.01
C GLU A 530 27.92 12.44 -17.10
N VAL A 531 27.53 11.29 -17.64
CA VAL A 531 27.54 10.01 -16.92
C VAL A 531 28.44 9.01 -17.66
N ARG A 532 29.23 8.26 -16.91
CA ARG A 532 30.16 7.24 -17.44
C ARG A 532 29.96 5.93 -16.68
N PRO A 533 29.06 5.04 -17.17
CA PRO A 533 28.85 3.78 -16.51
C PRO A 533 30.10 2.90 -16.50
N ILE A 534 30.39 2.29 -15.35
CA ILE A 534 31.48 1.32 -15.17
C ILE A 534 31.04 -0.02 -15.75
N GLU A 535 29.84 -0.45 -15.46
CA GLU A 535 29.19 -1.63 -16.02
C GLU A 535 27.67 -1.52 -15.95
N ALA A 536 26.97 -2.39 -16.66
CA ALA A 536 25.52 -2.42 -16.65
C ALA A 536 24.96 -3.83 -16.85
N TRP A 537 23.77 -4.05 -16.29
CA TRP A 537 22.89 -5.16 -16.63
C TRP A 537 21.71 -4.60 -17.41
N VAL A 538 21.73 -4.75 -18.73
CA VAL A 538 20.76 -4.18 -19.66
C VAL A 538 19.81 -5.23 -20.21
N ARG A 539 18.59 -4.81 -20.58
CA ARG A 539 17.55 -5.70 -21.12
C ARG A 539 17.10 -5.23 -22.48
N TYR A 540 17.51 -5.94 -23.52
CA TYR A 540 17.19 -5.61 -24.91
C TYR A 540 15.72 -5.89 -25.24
N GLU A 541 15.18 -7.00 -24.73
CA GLU A 541 13.73 -7.24 -24.81
C GLU A 541 13.03 -6.35 -23.77
N SER A 542 12.21 -5.41 -24.24
CA SER A 542 11.63 -4.37 -23.41
C SER A 542 10.29 -3.91 -23.92
N GLY A 543 9.48 -3.28 -23.05
CA GLY A 543 8.17 -2.78 -23.42
C GLY A 543 7.50 -1.99 -22.31
N ARG A 544 6.34 -1.40 -22.64
CA ARG A 544 5.49 -0.66 -21.70
C ARG A 544 4.52 -1.59 -20.97
N TYR A 545 5.07 -2.58 -20.30
CA TYR A 545 4.32 -3.64 -19.62
C TYR A 545 3.29 -3.14 -18.61
N LEU A 546 3.57 -2.02 -17.95
CA LEU A 546 2.71 -1.47 -16.90
C LEU A 546 1.64 -0.50 -17.41
N ASP A 547 1.59 -0.15 -18.69
CA ASP A 547 0.65 0.87 -19.20
C ASP A 547 -0.82 0.45 -19.02
N GLY A 548 -1.19 -0.77 -19.40
CA GLY A 548 -2.54 -1.29 -19.20
C GLY A 548 -2.93 -1.39 -17.72
N TRP A 549 -1.97 -1.79 -16.87
CA TRP A 549 -2.15 -1.84 -15.43
C TRP A 549 -2.37 -0.44 -14.84
N TYR A 550 -1.57 0.54 -15.26
CA TYR A 550 -1.73 1.94 -14.87
C TYR A 550 -3.09 2.48 -15.31
N GLN A 551 -3.46 2.31 -16.59
CA GLN A 551 -4.73 2.82 -17.13
C GLN A 551 -5.92 2.26 -16.35
N ARG A 552 -5.95 0.94 -16.12
CA ARG A 552 -7.04 0.30 -15.38
C ARG A 552 -7.19 0.84 -13.97
N LEU A 553 -6.09 1.01 -13.23
CA LEU A 553 -6.11 1.49 -11.85
C LEU A 553 -6.37 3.00 -11.76
N ARG A 554 -5.84 3.79 -12.70
CA ARG A 554 -6.16 5.22 -12.82
C ARG A 554 -7.67 5.41 -13.05
N ASP A 555 -8.23 4.70 -14.02
CA ASP A 555 -9.64 4.85 -14.38
C ASP A 555 -10.55 4.38 -13.24
N ALA A 556 -10.19 3.29 -12.56
CA ALA A 556 -10.87 2.83 -11.38
C ALA A 556 -10.86 3.88 -10.25
N TYR A 557 -9.69 4.49 -10.01
CA TYR A 557 -9.54 5.54 -9.00
C TYR A 557 -10.37 6.78 -9.35
N LEU A 558 -10.23 7.30 -10.57
CA LEU A 558 -10.94 8.51 -11.01
C LEU A 558 -12.45 8.32 -11.01
N ALA A 559 -12.95 7.18 -11.49
CA ALA A 559 -14.38 6.87 -11.49
C ALA A 559 -14.93 6.78 -10.05
N THR A 560 -14.15 6.17 -9.12
CA THR A 560 -14.60 6.06 -7.73
C THR A 560 -14.60 7.43 -7.02
N MET A 561 -13.60 8.25 -7.28
CA MET A 561 -13.55 9.60 -6.74
C MET A 561 -14.62 10.51 -7.33
N ALA A 562 -14.97 10.34 -8.61
CA ALA A 562 -16.05 11.09 -9.24
C ALA A 562 -17.42 10.75 -8.60
N ASP A 563 -17.68 9.47 -8.29
CA ASP A 563 -18.90 9.08 -7.55
C ASP A 563 -18.93 9.66 -6.11
N LEU A 564 -17.76 9.96 -5.55
CA LEU A 564 -17.61 10.62 -4.24
C LEU A 564 -17.60 12.16 -4.36
N GLY A 565 -17.92 12.70 -5.54
CA GLY A 565 -18.03 14.14 -5.78
C GLY A 565 -16.70 14.84 -6.06
N VAL A 566 -15.60 14.12 -6.31
CA VAL A 566 -14.28 14.71 -6.62
C VAL A 566 -13.95 14.48 -8.10
N HIS A 567 -13.98 15.52 -8.92
CA HIS A 567 -13.83 15.46 -10.36
C HIS A 567 -12.50 16.05 -10.85
N ALA A 568 -12.07 15.59 -12.04
CA ALA A 568 -10.77 15.96 -12.60
C ALA A 568 -10.70 17.40 -13.17
N ASP A 569 -11.84 18.01 -13.41
CA ASP A 569 -12.03 19.36 -13.98
C ASP A 569 -12.31 20.43 -12.93
N MET A 570 -12.31 20.08 -11.63
CA MET A 570 -12.49 21.05 -10.54
C MET A 570 -11.38 22.08 -10.51
N GLU A 571 -11.76 23.32 -10.18
CA GLU A 571 -10.79 24.35 -9.84
C GLU A 571 -10.00 23.96 -8.59
N PRO A 572 -8.73 24.39 -8.45
CA PRO A 572 -7.86 23.93 -7.37
C PRO A 572 -8.43 24.11 -5.95
N ALA A 573 -9.12 25.20 -5.68
CA ALA A 573 -9.71 25.46 -4.37
C ALA A 573 -10.89 24.53 -4.08
N ASP A 574 -11.77 24.33 -5.07
CA ASP A 574 -12.92 23.44 -4.96
C ASP A 574 -12.47 21.97 -4.81
N PHE A 575 -11.43 21.58 -5.54
CA PHE A 575 -10.82 20.26 -5.41
C PHE A 575 -10.28 20.03 -3.99
N LEU A 576 -9.56 20.99 -3.41
CA LEU A 576 -9.03 20.86 -2.05
C LEU A 576 -10.15 20.76 -1.02
N ALA A 577 -11.23 21.53 -1.19
CA ALA A 577 -12.41 21.44 -0.32
C ALA A 577 -13.11 20.07 -0.44
N ALA A 578 -13.34 19.60 -1.66
CA ALA A 578 -13.95 18.30 -1.90
C ALA A 578 -13.10 17.13 -1.36
N MET A 579 -11.77 17.22 -1.43
CA MET A 579 -10.87 16.20 -0.88
C MET A 579 -10.94 16.06 0.63
N ASN A 580 -11.29 17.10 1.37
CA ASN A 580 -11.36 17.05 2.84
C ASN A 580 -12.56 16.24 3.34
N GLY A 581 -13.65 16.14 2.58
CA GLY A 581 -14.90 15.50 3.01
C GLY A 581 -15.38 14.31 2.18
N TYR A 582 -14.63 13.90 1.14
CA TYR A 582 -15.12 12.84 0.23
C TYR A 582 -15.46 11.52 0.92
N GLY A 583 -14.77 11.18 2.00
CA GLY A 583 -15.02 9.93 2.75
C GLY A 583 -16.30 9.94 3.57
N GLU A 584 -16.88 11.12 3.84
CA GLU A 584 -18.13 11.28 4.58
C GLU A 584 -19.37 11.16 3.67
N HIS A 585 -19.18 11.38 2.37
CA HIS A 585 -20.26 11.35 1.38
C HIS A 585 -20.81 9.93 1.16
N ASP A 586 -19.95 8.95 0.98
CA ASP A 586 -20.28 7.50 0.91
C ASP A 586 -19.10 6.73 1.53
N PRO A 587 -19.16 6.42 2.85
CA PRO A 587 -18.08 5.73 3.56
C PRO A 587 -17.73 4.36 2.97
N GLU A 588 -18.72 3.62 2.48
CA GLU A 588 -18.51 2.31 1.87
C GLU A 588 -17.77 2.46 0.53
N LEU A 589 -18.11 3.47 -0.27
CA LEU A 589 -17.40 3.73 -1.52
C LEU A 589 -15.97 4.26 -1.27
N ALA A 590 -15.74 4.96 -0.17
CA ALA A 590 -14.40 5.38 0.25
C ALA A 590 -13.49 4.17 0.56
N ILE A 591 -14.05 3.05 1.03
CA ILE A 591 -13.32 1.78 1.19
C ILE A 591 -12.75 1.31 -0.16
N VAL A 592 -13.52 1.44 -1.24
CA VAL A 592 -13.08 1.06 -2.58
C VAL A 592 -11.87 1.90 -3.02
N VAL A 593 -11.85 3.21 -2.71
CA VAL A 593 -10.69 4.08 -2.98
C VAL A 593 -9.44 3.56 -2.25
N SER A 594 -9.59 3.21 -0.97
CA SER A 594 -8.49 2.65 -0.16
C SER A 594 -7.98 1.35 -0.75
N ALA A 595 -8.87 0.43 -1.14
CA ALA A 595 -8.52 -0.84 -1.76
C ALA A 595 -7.80 -0.65 -3.11
N ILE A 596 -8.21 0.32 -3.94
CA ILE A 596 -7.53 0.65 -5.21
C ILE A 596 -6.11 1.16 -4.95
N LYS A 597 -5.93 2.10 -4.02
CA LYS A 597 -4.61 2.62 -3.63
C LYS A 597 -3.71 1.51 -3.09
N ALA A 598 -4.25 0.65 -2.23
CA ALA A 598 -3.54 -0.52 -1.70
C ALA A 598 -3.17 -1.54 -2.80
N THR A 599 -3.99 -1.66 -3.85
CA THR A 599 -3.71 -2.53 -5.00
C THR A 599 -2.51 -2.01 -5.80
N VAL A 600 -2.37 -0.71 -5.98
CA VAL A 600 -1.20 -0.09 -6.61
C VAL A 600 0.06 -0.35 -5.78
N LYS A 601 0.06 0.08 -4.52
CA LYS A 601 1.22 -0.05 -3.61
C LYS A 601 1.62 -1.52 -3.45
N GLY A 602 0.66 -2.36 -3.15
CA GLY A 602 0.88 -3.79 -2.91
C GLY A 602 1.27 -4.58 -4.17
N GLY A 603 0.70 -4.27 -5.34
CA GLY A 603 1.06 -4.90 -6.61
C GLY A 603 2.53 -4.69 -6.97
N LEU A 604 3.02 -3.47 -6.83
CA LEU A 604 4.44 -3.15 -7.00
C LEU A 604 5.32 -3.80 -5.93
N GLY A 605 4.87 -3.82 -4.67
CA GLY A 605 5.56 -4.50 -3.59
C GLY A 605 5.76 -6.00 -3.86
N LYS A 606 4.77 -6.64 -4.51
CA LYS A 606 4.84 -8.06 -4.89
C LYS A 606 5.87 -8.39 -5.96
N LEU A 607 6.29 -7.43 -6.78
CA LEU A 607 7.39 -7.63 -7.73
C LEU A 607 8.72 -7.91 -7.02
N ARG A 608 8.85 -7.51 -5.76
CA ARG A 608 10.02 -7.78 -4.90
C ARG A 608 9.59 -8.50 -3.61
N GLU A 609 8.72 -9.49 -3.70
CA GLU A 609 8.28 -10.24 -2.52
C GLU A 609 9.49 -10.90 -1.84
N ARG A 610 9.72 -10.51 -0.58
CA ARG A 610 10.78 -11.08 0.26
C ARG A 610 10.39 -12.46 0.82
N PRO A 611 11.35 -13.26 1.30
CA PRO A 611 11.04 -14.49 2.02
C PRO A 611 10.07 -14.23 3.16
N ARG A 612 9.10 -15.12 3.34
CA ARG A 612 8.08 -15.02 4.40
C ARG A 612 8.15 -16.19 5.36
N GLY A 613 7.79 -15.93 6.59
CA GLY A 613 7.62 -16.87 7.68
C GLY A 613 8.59 -16.58 8.82
N GLU A 614 8.11 -16.66 10.05
CA GLU A 614 8.92 -16.48 11.27
C GLU A 614 10.08 -17.49 11.39
N GLY A 615 10.13 -18.49 10.55
CA GLY A 615 11.16 -19.53 10.53
C GLY A 615 12.05 -19.53 9.29
N TRP A 616 11.88 -18.58 8.33
CA TRP A 616 12.74 -18.59 7.14
C TRP A 616 14.20 -18.27 7.50
N ARG A 617 15.11 -19.09 7.02
CA ARG A 617 16.56 -18.92 7.22
C ARG A 617 17.27 -18.86 5.87
N PRO A 618 18.42 -18.14 5.75
CA PRO A 618 19.26 -18.18 4.57
C PRO A 618 19.56 -19.63 4.16
N GLY A 619 19.44 -19.92 2.86
CA GLY A 619 19.58 -21.28 2.31
C GLY A 619 18.26 -22.06 2.19
N GLN A 620 17.15 -21.58 2.76
CA GLN A 620 15.84 -22.19 2.54
C GLN A 620 15.21 -21.68 1.22
N PRO A 621 14.34 -22.49 0.56
CA PRO A 621 13.69 -22.09 -0.68
C PRO A 621 12.91 -20.78 -0.55
N TRP A 622 13.26 -19.80 -1.35
CA TRP A 622 12.53 -18.55 -1.49
C TRP A 622 11.55 -18.68 -2.68
N ARG A 623 10.30 -19.05 -2.37
CA ARG A 623 9.29 -19.40 -3.39
C ARG A 623 8.99 -18.30 -4.41
N ALA A 624 9.20 -17.03 -4.06
CA ALA A 624 8.96 -15.95 -5.00
C ALA A 624 9.91 -16.01 -6.20
N LEU A 625 11.16 -16.44 -6.00
CA LEU A 625 12.18 -16.52 -7.06
C LEU A 625 11.81 -17.46 -8.22
N SER A 626 10.97 -18.46 -7.98
CA SER A 626 10.50 -19.38 -9.03
C SER A 626 9.35 -18.81 -9.88
N ARG A 627 8.99 -17.55 -9.72
CA ARG A 627 7.90 -16.93 -10.46
C ARG A 627 8.42 -15.91 -11.47
N PRO A 628 7.92 -15.89 -12.71
CA PRO A 628 8.29 -14.88 -13.71
C PRO A 628 7.89 -13.46 -13.27
N THR A 629 6.96 -13.35 -12.32
CA THR A 629 6.51 -12.07 -11.75
C THR A 629 7.38 -11.56 -10.60
N TRP A 630 8.45 -12.27 -10.22
CA TRP A 630 9.43 -11.73 -9.28
C TRP A 630 10.42 -10.87 -10.06
N ARG A 631 10.16 -9.56 -10.09
CA ARG A 631 10.83 -8.57 -10.93
C ARG A 631 11.20 -7.32 -10.12
N PRO A 632 12.17 -7.44 -9.18
CA PRO A 632 12.65 -6.31 -8.39
C PRO A 632 13.25 -5.18 -9.26
N ASP A 633 13.76 -5.49 -10.43
CA ASP A 633 14.24 -4.53 -11.43
C ASP A 633 13.11 -3.62 -11.96
N ILE A 634 11.93 -4.17 -12.25
CA ILE A 634 10.75 -3.39 -12.65
C ILE A 634 10.28 -2.49 -11.49
N ARG A 635 10.21 -3.04 -10.27
CA ARG A 635 9.87 -2.25 -9.08
C ARG A 635 10.85 -1.09 -8.90
N ALA A 636 12.14 -1.35 -8.97
CA ALA A 636 13.19 -0.35 -8.84
C ALA A 636 13.03 0.76 -9.89
N ALA A 637 12.77 0.42 -11.15
CA ALA A 637 12.54 1.40 -12.21
C ALA A 637 11.31 2.30 -11.95
N VAL A 638 10.22 1.75 -11.40
CA VAL A 638 9.04 2.54 -11.03
C VAL A 638 9.35 3.49 -9.88
N ILE A 639 10.01 3.01 -8.83
CA ILE A 639 10.37 3.84 -7.66
C ILE A 639 11.34 4.94 -8.08
N SER A 640 12.38 4.59 -8.83
CA SER A 640 13.33 5.52 -9.43
C SER A 640 12.62 6.65 -10.18
N ARG A 641 11.72 6.30 -11.10
CA ARG A 641 10.96 7.28 -11.88
C ARG A 641 10.04 8.14 -11.02
N THR A 642 9.43 7.55 -9.99
CA THR A 642 8.56 8.29 -9.06
C THR A 642 9.37 9.34 -8.29
N ARG A 643 10.52 8.94 -7.72
CA ARG A 643 11.44 9.85 -7.02
C ARG A 643 11.96 10.97 -7.93
N VAL A 644 12.37 10.63 -9.15
CA VAL A 644 12.80 11.60 -10.16
C VAL A 644 11.68 12.58 -10.54
N ASN A 645 10.45 12.09 -10.74
CA ASN A 645 9.31 12.94 -11.07
C ASN A 645 8.98 13.93 -9.94
N LEU A 646 9.09 13.49 -8.69
CA LEU A 646 8.90 14.36 -7.53
C LEU A 646 10.02 15.41 -7.46
N HIS A 647 11.27 14.98 -7.56
CA HIS A 647 12.43 15.88 -7.48
C HIS A 647 12.43 16.94 -8.60
N ARG A 648 12.03 16.60 -9.84
CA ARG A 648 11.83 17.59 -10.92
C ARG A 648 10.89 18.71 -10.52
N LYS A 649 9.84 18.42 -9.79
CA LYS A 649 8.86 19.41 -9.32
C LYS A 649 9.46 20.25 -8.19
N ILE A 650 10.20 19.63 -7.27
CA ILE A 650 10.89 20.31 -6.17
C ILE A 650 11.88 21.34 -6.70
N ILE A 651 12.81 20.93 -7.61
CA ILE A 651 13.79 21.91 -8.15
C ILE A 651 13.17 23.02 -8.98
N LYS A 652 12.07 22.71 -9.72
CA LYS A 652 11.36 23.76 -10.45
C LYS A 652 10.63 24.71 -9.51
N HIS A 653 10.03 24.19 -8.44
CA HIS A 653 9.42 25.00 -7.41
C HIS A 653 10.47 25.92 -6.77
N ALA A 654 11.61 25.38 -6.33
CA ALA A 654 12.70 26.18 -5.78
C ALA A 654 13.22 27.24 -6.77
N ALA A 655 13.42 26.87 -8.03
CA ALA A 655 13.89 27.81 -9.08
C ALA A 655 12.90 28.93 -9.40
N PHE A 656 11.60 28.74 -9.17
CA PHE A 656 10.58 29.77 -9.46
C PHE A 656 10.22 30.63 -8.25
N THR A 657 10.31 30.09 -7.05
CA THR A 657 9.81 30.72 -5.81
C THR A 657 10.91 31.04 -4.81
N GLY A 658 12.07 30.39 -4.91
CA GLY A 658 13.10 30.45 -3.87
C GLY A 658 12.73 29.64 -2.61
N GLN A 659 11.64 28.86 -2.62
CA GLN A 659 11.21 28.03 -1.50
C GLN A 659 11.70 26.60 -1.65
N TYR A 660 12.18 26.02 -0.56
CA TYR A 660 12.78 24.70 -0.49
C TYR A 660 11.97 23.79 0.44
N PRO A 661 11.97 22.48 0.21
CA PRO A 661 11.26 21.54 1.11
C PRO A 661 11.96 21.46 2.48
N VAL A 662 11.18 21.32 3.54
CA VAL A 662 11.65 21.05 4.91
C VAL A 662 11.78 19.54 5.13
N ALA A 663 10.90 18.77 4.49
CA ALA A 663 10.91 17.31 4.58
C ALA A 663 10.32 16.68 3.31
N VAL A 664 10.81 15.50 2.96
CA VAL A 664 10.29 14.64 1.89
C VAL A 664 10.18 13.22 2.41
N LEU A 665 8.98 12.64 2.34
CA LEU A 665 8.75 11.23 2.68
C LEU A 665 7.97 10.55 1.56
N SER A 666 8.66 9.72 0.78
CA SER A 666 8.08 9.02 -0.37
C SER A 666 7.49 9.98 -1.42
N ASP A 667 6.21 10.24 -1.38
CA ASP A 667 5.42 11.11 -2.27
C ASP A 667 4.85 12.35 -1.57
N CYS A 668 5.09 12.49 -0.26
CA CYS A 668 4.76 13.68 0.52
C CYS A 668 5.95 14.64 0.60
N VAL A 669 5.66 15.95 0.43
CA VAL A 669 6.64 17.03 0.57
C VAL A 669 6.06 18.10 1.48
N VAL A 670 6.86 18.56 2.45
CA VAL A 670 6.46 19.59 3.43
C VAL A 670 7.22 20.87 3.13
N TYR A 671 6.49 21.99 3.06
CA TYR A 671 7.02 23.34 2.92
C TYR A 671 6.59 24.22 4.09
N ALA A 672 7.43 25.16 4.48
CA ALA A 672 7.03 26.26 5.36
C ALA A 672 6.23 27.30 4.55
N ALA A 673 5.11 27.77 5.09
CA ALA A 673 4.18 28.67 4.40
C ALA A 673 3.55 29.70 5.35
N GLY A 674 3.13 30.83 4.79
CA GLY A 674 2.42 31.89 5.54
C GLY A 674 0.97 31.54 5.86
N GLY A 675 0.33 30.69 5.03
CA GLY A 675 -1.05 30.20 5.18
C GLY A 675 -1.14 28.69 5.32
N THR A 676 -2.37 28.18 5.43
CA THR A 676 -2.66 26.76 5.74
C THR A 676 -2.90 25.89 4.50
N SER A 677 -3.07 26.51 3.34
CA SER A 677 -3.41 25.84 2.09
C SER A 677 -2.19 25.63 1.19
N PRO A 678 -2.12 24.54 0.42
CA PRO A 678 -1.13 24.42 -0.65
C PRO A 678 -1.14 25.61 -1.63
N LEU A 679 -2.27 26.28 -1.83
CA LEU A 679 -2.38 27.44 -2.73
C LEU A 679 -1.70 28.71 -2.18
N ASP A 680 -1.36 28.73 -0.89
CA ASP A 680 -0.66 29.88 -0.28
C ASP A 680 0.84 29.92 -0.62
N PHE A 681 1.40 28.81 -1.10
CA PHE A 681 2.82 28.75 -1.50
C PHE A 681 3.06 28.20 -2.89
N LEU A 682 2.13 27.42 -3.46
CA LEU A 682 2.29 26.90 -4.81
C LEU A 682 2.14 28.04 -5.85
N PRO A 683 3.05 28.15 -6.84
CA PRO A 683 3.07 29.26 -7.77
C PRO A 683 1.98 29.10 -8.85
N TYR A 684 0.80 29.60 -8.56
CA TYR A 684 -0.30 29.75 -9.51
C TYR A 684 -0.32 31.18 -10.06
N ARG A 685 -0.48 31.31 -11.37
CA ARG A 685 -0.67 32.59 -12.06
C ARG A 685 -1.91 32.48 -12.96
N ASP A 686 -2.89 33.39 -12.74
CA ASP A 686 -4.17 33.39 -13.47
C ASP A 686 -4.88 32.02 -13.44
N GLY A 687 -4.94 31.39 -12.26
CA GLY A 687 -5.54 30.07 -12.06
C GLY A 687 -4.74 28.89 -12.66
N LYS A 688 -3.56 29.14 -13.25
CA LYS A 688 -2.72 28.10 -13.87
C LYS A 688 -1.42 27.90 -13.10
N PRO A 689 -1.01 26.65 -12.85
CA PRO A 689 0.27 26.36 -12.23
C PRO A 689 1.41 26.67 -13.19
N LEU A 690 2.57 27.00 -12.65
CA LEU A 690 3.78 27.16 -13.46
C LEU A 690 4.16 25.85 -14.17
N PRO A 691 4.64 25.93 -15.45
CA PRO A 691 4.95 24.74 -16.23
C PRO A 691 5.97 23.83 -15.56
N GLY A 692 5.59 22.57 -15.34
CA GLY A 692 6.44 21.53 -14.78
C GLY A 692 6.63 21.58 -13.26
N GLY A 693 5.97 22.51 -12.55
CA GLY A 693 5.88 22.54 -11.09
C GLY A 693 4.78 21.60 -10.55
N PHE A 694 4.47 21.77 -9.26
CA PHE A 694 3.34 21.11 -8.64
C PHE A 694 2.03 21.65 -9.19
N LYS A 695 1.09 20.76 -9.45
CA LYS A 695 -0.28 21.09 -9.85
C LYS A 695 -1.25 20.37 -8.93
N VAL A 696 -2.17 21.10 -8.33
CA VAL A 696 -3.24 20.57 -7.50
C VAL A 696 -4.28 19.86 -8.37
N GLY A 697 -4.79 18.72 -7.93
CA GLY A 697 -5.86 17.96 -8.63
C GLY A 697 -5.82 16.46 -8.37
N ILE A 698 -6.87 15.77 -8.84
CA ILE A 698 -7.12 14.36 -8.53
C ILE A 698 -6.28 13.37 -9.36
N ASN A 699 -5.87 13.75 -10.57
CA ASN A 699 -5.20 12.82 -11.48
C ASN A 699 -3.90 12.26 -10.89
N PRO A 700 -3.53 11.00 -11.16
CA PRO A 700 -2.26 10.46 -10.75
C PRO A 700 -1.07 11.35 -11.15
N GLY A 701 -0.21 11.64 -10.18
CA GLY A 701 0.93 12.53 -10.38
C GLY A 701 0.65 14.01 -10.09
N LEU A 702 -0.59 14.43 -9.87
CA LEU A 702 -0.95 15.75 -9.32
C LEU A 702 -0.94 15.68 -7.79
N VAL A 703 -0.96 16.84 -7.12
CA VAL A 703 -0.87 16.90 -5.66
C VAL A 703 -2.20 17.23 -5.01
N LYS A 704 -2.37 16.74 -3.80
CA LYS A 704 -3.43 17.08 -2.84
C LYS A 704 -2.80 17.67 -1.58
N HIS A 705 -3.60 18.27 -0.74
CA HIS A 705 -3.23 18.62 0.62
C HIS A 705 -3.14 17.35 1.47
N GLU A 706 -2.04 17.16 2.19
CA GLU A 706 -1.87 16.02 3.09
C GLU A 706 -2.15 16.41 4.54
N GLY A 707 -1.79 17.60 4.94
CA GLY A 707 -2.04 18.14 6.28
C GLY A 707 -1.29 19.42 6.53
N THR A 708 -1.68 20.13 7.59
CA THR A 708 -1.04 21.37 8.02
C THR A 708 -0.84 21.35 9.52
N GLN A 709 0.37 21.72 9.95
CA GLN A 709 0.74 21.94 11.33
C GLN A 709 1.37 23.33 11.48
N THR A 710 1.59 23.79 12.69
CA THR A 710 2.32 25.04 12.92
C THR A 710 3.84 24.81 12.83
N VAL A 711 4.60 25.86 12.48
CA VAL A 711 6.07 25.82 12.55
C VAL A 711 6.53 25.50 13.99
N LEU A 712 5.88 26.12 14.99
CA LEU A 712 6.16 25.87 16.40
C LEU A 712 5.98 24.39 16.78
N TRP A 713 4.88 23.75 16.34
CA TRP A 713 4.69 22.30 16.51
C TRP A 713 5.86 21.51 15.92
N GLY A 714 6.35 21.88 14.76
CA GLY A 714 7.48 21.19 14.12
C GLY A 714 8.75 21.24 14.96
N GLU A 715 9.06 22.40 15.53
CA GLU A 715 10.21 22.58 16.41
C GLU A 715 10.02 21.85 17.76
N GLU A 716 8.83 21.94 18.37
CA GLU A 716 8.51 21.19 19.62
C GLU A 716 8.66 19.67 19.44
N VAL A 717 8.22 19.13 18.29
CA VAL A 717 8.36 17.72 17.98
C VAL A 717 9.84 17.34 17.83
N ARG A 718 10.64 18.14 17.12
CA ARG A 718 12.07 17.89 16.95
C ARG A 718 12.84 17.96 18.26
N GLU A 719 12.52 18.94 19.09
CA GLU A 719 13.10 19.11 20.41
C GLU A 719 12.73 17.95 21.33
N ARG A 720 11.47 17.57 21.39
CA ARG A 720 10.98 16.41 22.18
C ARG A 720 11.73 15.11 21.88
N PHE A 721 12.10 14.89 20.62
CA PHE A 721 12.85 13.69 20.21
C PHE A 721 14.36 13.92 20.16
N ASN A 722 14.83 15.12 20.46
CA ASN A 722 16.24 15.53 20.31
C ASN A 722 16.78 15.13 18.93
N ALA A 723 15.99 15.38 17.87
CA ALA A 723 16.27 14.98 16.51
C ALA A 723 15.97 16.14 15.53
N PRO A 724 16.92 17.05 15.30
CA PRO A 724 16.73 18.22 14.46
C PRO A 724 16.39 17.88 13.00
N GLU A 725 16.79 16.68 12.56
CA GLU A 725 16.50 16.16 11.21
C GLU A 725 15.31 15.18 11.20
N LEU A 726 14.46 15.20 12.24
CA LEU A 726 13.27 14.36 12.26
C LEU A 726 12.38 14.68 11.05
N ASN A 727 11.99 13.65 10.30
CA ASN A 727 11.14 13.82 9.13
C ASN A 727 9.69 14.11 9.55
N LEU A 728 9.33 15.38 9.58
CA LEU A 728 7.99 15.86 9.98
C LEU A 728 6.88 15.44 9.01
N ALA A 729 7.20 15.04 7.79
CA ALA A 729 6.21 14.53 6.84
C ALA A 729 5.50 13.25 7.33
N ARG A 730 6.09 12.51 8.28
CA ARG A 730 5.46 11.34 8.91
C ARG A 730 4.22 11.69 9.73
N TYR A 731 4.19 12.90 10.27
CA TYR A 731 3.21 13.34 11.27
C TYR A 731 2.36 14.51 10.81
N ILE A 732 2.62 15.02 9.60
CA ILE A 732 2.01 16.24 9.08
C ILE A 732 0.49 16.16 8.98
N LYS A 733 -0.05 14.96 8.76
CA LYS A 733 -1.46 14.73 8.48
C LYS A 733 -2.37 15.00 9.67
N ASP A 734 -2.03 14.45 10.82
CA ASP A 734 -2.87 14.49 12.03
C ASP A 734 -2.15 15.11 13.25
N GLY A 735 -0.87 15.46 13.10
CA GLY A 735 -0.03 16.00 14.18
C GLY A 735 0.26 15.00 15.30
N THR A 736 -0.23 13.77 15.19
CA THR A 736 -0.08 12.75 16.23
C THR A 736 1.27 12.07 16.13
N VAL A 737 2.15 12.42 17.05
CA VAL A 737 3.48 11.81 17.14
C VAL A 737 3.41 10.62 18.08
N THR A 738 3.40 9.43 17.53
CA THR A 738 3.48 8.21 18.33
C THR A 738 4.94 7.80 18.51
N ASP A 739 5.31 7.39 19.74
CA ASP A 739 6.66 6.89 20.08
C ASP A 739 7.03 5.58 19.35
N VAL A 740 6.15 5.09 18.50
CA VAL A 740 6.33 3.84 17.74
C VAL A 740 6.57 4.21 16.29
N ASP A 741 7.84 4.23 15.92
CA ASP A 741 8.26 4.20 14.50
C ASP A 741 7.86 2.82 13.93
N ASN A 742 6.64 2.73 13.44
CA ASN A 742 6.20 1.59 12.65
C ASN A 742 6.84 1.76 11.27
N GLY A 743 8.10 1.33 11.17
CA GLY A 743 8.80 1.23 9.90
C GLY A 743 7.96 0.39 8.92
N GLU A 744 7.37 1.03 7.93
CA GLU A 744 6.78 0.39 6.77
C GLU A 744 7.84 -0.14 5.79
#